data_2fe6d67d57b7c11de7b045a7ef397196
#
_entry.id   2fe6d67d57b7c11de7b045a7ef397196
#
_cell.length_a   1.000
_cell.length_b   1.000
_cell.length_c   1.000
_cell.angle_alpha   90.00
_cell.angle_beta   90.00
_cell.angle_gamma   90.00
#
_symmetry.space_group_name_H-M   'P 1'
#
loop_
_entity.id
_entity.type
_entity.pdbx_description
1 polymer ?
#
loop_
_entity_poly.entity_id
_entity_poly.type
_entity_poly.pdbx_seq_one_letter_code
_entity_poly.pdbx_strand_id
1 'polypeptide(L)'
;MNHHFIFWYYTEGFRGMFLLTGGFLRFIVHRFYLKGLLRTLISPWKKDVSFHTWRGLHPLLFLQMLFNNFISRFLGMLIRLVMLFIGVLLLVVIFILGSVFFLLYALAPFFIAYGFAAFPWSQIQGIGSLLLGTLGFGIALFVYATRARAELLTFDIKELQKRKFFHRLLARLGLKRESLKKETLDDTGTFLKFLETLGVSSKTYERAVIAEYSLKEKLEKKRSFWLWDNLRRTRPFGKDWHYAYTPHLDNYCLDLAKYDPTEYGRAELVGRNDELHVATLVLERPTQNNVILVGEPGIGKKTFIHYFARLVRENAFEGRFLNETRMLFFDVGRAISDAISRGEEAEHFIRLLFMEAARAGNIILAIENIDNYLVGDHTRSNLAPLFNEFLQLADFRVIATASTNKYHVLAKEDEQVLKFFEVIYLRETNDSETLDILIQYFEPLEKKRVVFTMRGFEAVIASADRYDWETPLPERAIDLAQEVILHWRETGESFVMPETVDSFVTLKTGVPSGAIGEDEKEKLINLEKSLHQRVIGQEEAVKQVAEAMRKARAGFGNSKKPLGSFIFLGPSGVGKTETAKAFAENYFGSEKHMIRLDMSEFQTTESIDRMIGSREKGVYGELVTAVKEHPFSILLLDEIEKAYPRALDLFLQILDEGYVTDGFGEKASFRNMVIIATSNAGAALIKKFVNEQASMEIIRKRVLDHIIDNNIFRLEFLSRFDGVIFFKPLTRDELEQIAALKLKKLATRLKKEKNIVINFSSDVVPRIVEKGFEPEFGMRSLNRFIEDSIEDVVVKKIISGELAEGGTLNFSSV
;
A
#
# COMPACT_ATOMS: atom_id res chain seq x y z
N MET A 1 49.67 -23.77 -0.86
CA MET A 1 49.07 -22.93 0.20
C MET A 1 49.81 -21.61 0.14
N ASN A 2 49.11 -20.60 -0.36
CA ASN A 2 49.70 -19.34 -0.84
C ASN A 2 50.24 -18.47 0.30
N HIS A 3 51.28 -17.69 0.00
CA HIS A 3 51.86 -16.66 0.87
C HIS A 3 50.76 -15.79 1.56
N HIS A 4 49.60 -15.65 0.95
CA HIS A 4 48.44 -14.98 1.52
C HIS A 4 47.86 -15.66 2.79
N PHE A 5 47.91 -16.99 2.93
CA PHE A 5 47.36 -17.64 4.13
C PHE A 5 48.32 -17.46 5.33
N ILE A 6 49.62 -17.59 5.14
CA ILE A 6 50.65 -17.42 6.20
C ILE A 6 50.61 -15.98 6.72
N PHE A 7 50.58 -15.00 5.80
CA PHE A 7 50.49 -13.59 6.18
C PHE A 7 49.19 -13.32 6.95
N TRP A 8 48.07 -13.82 6.44
CA TRP A 8 46.79 -13.70 7.12
C TRP A 8 46.81 -14.36 8.51
N TYR A 9 47.44 -15.54 8.65
CA TYR A 9 47.51 -16.27 9.91
C TYR A 9 48.11 -15.42 11.02
N TYR A 10 49.26 -14.78 10.77
CA TYR A 10 49.98 -13.98 11.77
C TYR A 10 49.47 -12.52 11.90
N THR A 11 48.63 -12.04 11.01
CA THR A 11 48.11 -10.68 11.06
C THR A 11 46.65 -10.66 11.40
N GLU A 12 45.79 -10.82 10.39
CA GLU A 12 44.33 -10.73 10.56
C GLU A 12 43.74 -11.90 11.35
N GLY A 13 44.25 -13.11 11.21
CA GLY A 13 43.84 -14.27 11.99
C GLY A 13 44.06 -14.06 13.48
N PHE A 14 45.22 -13.53 13.85
CA PHE A 14 45.56 -13.17 15.23
C PHE A 14 44.58 -12.10 15.77
N ARG A 15 44.35 -11.05 14.99
CA ARG A 15 43.37 -10.01 15.34
C ARG A 15 41.95 -10.57 15.44
N GLY A 16 41.60 -11.51 14.55
CA GLY A 16 40.29 -12.17 14.56
C GLY A 16 40.04 -12.98 15.81
N MET A 17 41.02 -13.74 16.29
CA MET A 17 40.97 -14.49 17.56
C MET A 17 40.79 -13.58 18.76
N PHE A 18 41.54 -12.48 18.80
CA PHE A 18 41.42 -11.50 19.88
C PHE A 18 40.03 -10.85 19.92
N LEU A 19 39.53 -10.45 18.75
CA LEU A 19 38.17 -9.88 18.62
C LEU A 19 37.08 -10.88 19.00
N LEU A 20 37.23 -12.15 18.65
CA LEU A 20 36.30 -13.22 18.97
C LEU A 20 36.25 -13.45 20.48
N THR A 21 37.40 -13.59 21.15
CA THR A 21 37.46 -13.75 22.61
C THR A 21 36.86 -12.52 23.31
N GLY A 22 37.25 -11.30 22.88
CA GLY A 22 36.71 -10.05 23.40
C GLY A 22 35.18 -9.93 23.17
N GLY A 23 34.69 -10.43 22.04
CA GLY A 23 33.26 -10.51 21.73
C GLY A 23 32.50 -11.40 22.74
N PHE A 24 33.02 -12.59 23.03
CA PHE A 24 32.41 -13.49 24.03
C PHE A 24 32.47 -12.94 25.45
N LEU A 25 33.58 -12.30 25.84
CA LEU A 25 33.65 -11.63 27.15
C LEU A 25 32.58 -10.51 27.27
N ARG A 26 32.48 -9.66 26.27
CA ARG A 26 31.41 -8.65 26.20
C ARG A 26 30.01 -9.27 26.23
N PHE A 27 29.84 -10.40 25.54
CA PHE A 27 28.60 -11.16 25.54
C PHE A 27 28.17 -11.62 26.91
N ILE A 28 29.09 -12.16 27.74
CA ILE A 28 28.76 -12.56 29.11
C ILE A 28 28.34 -11.35 29.95
N VAL A 29 29.09 -10.24 29.87
CA VAL A 29 28.72 -8.99 30.56
C VAL A 29 27.33 -8.54 30.17
N HIS A 30 26.99 -8.62 28.88
CA HIS A 30 25.68 -8.30 28.33
C HIS A 30 24.63 -9.32 28.73
N ARG A 31 24.86 -10.62 28.51
CA ARG A 31 23.90 -11.70 28.75
C ARG A 31 23.45 -11.80 30.19
N PHE A 32 24.37 -11.60 31.14
CA PHE A 32 24.09 -11.59 32.57
C PHE A 32 23.73 -10.21 33.10
N TYR A 33 23.76 -9.18 32.25
CA TYR A 33 23.42 -7.79 32.60
C TYR A 33 24.23 -7.30 33.82
N LEU A 34 25.50 -7.62 33.92
CA LEU A 34 26.33 -7.44 35.12
C LEU A 34 26.35 -5.97 35.58
N LYS A 35 26.48 -5.00 34.66
CA LYS A 35 26.48 -3.57 35.00
C LYS A 35 25.14 -3.13 35.65
N GLY A 36 24.02 -3.59 35.09
CA GLY A 36 22.70 -3.25 35.62
C GLY A 36 22.42 -3.92 36.96
N LEU A 37 22.78 -5.19 37.14
CA LEU A 37 22.66 -5.89 38.41
C LEU A 37 23.45 -5.21 39.53
N LEU A 38 24.67 -4.72 39.24
CA LEU A 38 25.48 -3.96 40.18
C LEU A 38 24.81 -2.65 40.57
N ARG A 39 24.28 -1.87 39.60
CA ARG A 39 23.61 -0.59 39.89
C ARG A 39 22.36 -0.75 40.74
N THR A 40 21.68 -1.87 40.63
CA THR A 40 20.39 -2.12 41.30
C THR A 40 20.50 -3.14 42.42
N LEU A 41 21.68 -3.42 42.90
CA LEU A 41 21.91 -4.46 43.91
C LEU A 41 20.97 -4.39 45.10
N ILE A 42 20.72 -3.19 45.62
CA ILE A 42 19.90 -2.91 46.82
C ILE A 42 18.45 -2.50 46.46
N SER A 43 18.12 -2.43 45.17
CA SER A 43 16.78 -2.07 44.72
C SER A 43 15.75 -3.16 45.06
N PRO A 44 14.49 -2.78 45.37
CA PRO A 44 13.44 -3.74 45.63
C PRO A 44 13.29 -4.75 44.50
N TRP A 45 12.91 -5.99 44.83
CA TRP A 45 12.63 -7.01 43.82
C TRP A 45 11.48 -6.55 42.93
N LYS A 46 11.69 -6.45 41.64
CA LYS A 46 10.70 -5.99 40.62
C LYS A 46 10.00 -4.68 41.01
N LYS A 47 10.71 -3.77 41.69
CA LYS A 47 10.16 -2.51 42.23
C LYS A 47 8.90 -2.69 43.08
N ASP A 48 8.71 -3.88 43.65
CA ASP A 48 7.59 -4.14 44.55
C ASP A 48 7.85 -3.45 45.91
N VAL A 49 7.16 -2.34 46.09
CA VAL A 49 7.22 -1.51 47.30
C VAL A 49 5.79 -1.27 47.75
N SER A 50 5.47 -1.73 48.94
CA SER A 50 4.18 -1.46 49.55
C SER A 50 4.10 0.00 50.04
N PHE A 51 3.21 0.77 49.42
CA PHE A 51 2.81 2.11 49.85
C PHE A 51 1.38 2.08 50.35
N HIS A 52 1.15 2.61 51.54
CA HIS A 52 -0.22 2.83 52.00
C HIS A 52 -0.41 4.31 52.33
N THR A 53 -1.48 4.88 51.82
CA THR A 53 -1.94 6.23 52.18
C THR A 53 -2.85 6.09 53.38
N TRP A 54 -2.26 6.16 54.57
CA TRP A 54 -3.04 6.15 55.80
C TRP A 54 -3.52 7.55 56.17
N ARG A 55 -4.78 7.64 56.58
CA ARG A 55 -5.24 8.79 57.36
C ARG A 55 -5.08 8.41 58.85
N GLY A 56 -3.99 8.88 59.50
CA GLY A 56 -3.69 8.64 60.92
C GLY A 56 -2.41 7.80 61.16
N LEU A 57 -1.93 7.79 62.41
CA LEU A 57 -0.75 7.04 62.85
C LEU A 57 -1.15 5.57 63.12
N HIS A 58 -0.65 4.64 62.32
CA HIS A 58 -0.86 3.19 62.47
C HIS A 58 0.51 2.48 62.58
N PRO A 59 1.12 2.38 63.79
CA PRO A 59 2.49 1.89 63.99
C PRO A 59 2.70 0.45 63.52
N LEU A 60 1.72 -0.42 63.68
CA LEU A 60 1.79 -1.82 63.27
C LEU A 60 1.82 -1.97 61.73
N LEU A 61 0.99 -1.22 61.04
CA LEU A 61 0.97 -1.23 59.57
C LEU A 61 2.25 -0.61 59.00
N PHE A 62 2.79 0.38 59.64
CA PHE A 62 4.08 0.99 59.30
C PHE A 62 5.24 -0.02 59.42
N LEU A 63 5.29 -0.76 60.55
CA LEU A 63 6.27 -1.82 60.76
C LEU A 63 6.13 -2.96 59.71
N GLN A 64 4.91 -3.35 59.40
CA GLN A 64 4.63 -4.38 58.36
C GLN A 64 5.08 -3.91 56.98
N MET A 65 4.86 -2.65 56.63
CA MET A 65 5.34 -2.04 55.40
C MET A 65 6.87 -2.02 55.34
N LEU A 66 7.53 -1.59 56.40
CA LEU A 66 8.99 -1.61 56.49
C LEU A 66 9.57 -3.02 56.34
N PHE A 67 8.94 -4.01 56.97
CA PHE A 67 9.36 -5.41 56.90
C PHE A 67 9.17 -5.98 55.50
N ASN A 68 8.03 -5.74 54.85
CA ASN A 68 7.78 -6.17 53.47
C ASN A 68 8.77 -5.54 52.51
N ASN A 69 9.03 -4.27 52.61
CA ASN A 69 10.01 -3.56 51.81
C ASN A 69 11.45 -4.04 52.04
N PHE A 70 11.79 -4.42 53.29
CA PHE A 70 13.07 -5.04 53.61
C PHE A 70 13.20 -6.43 52.97
N ILE A 71 12.18 -7.29 53.08
CA ILE A 71 12.16 -8.61 52.45
C ILE A 71 12.30 -8.49 50.95
N SER A 72 11.57 -7.60 50.28
CA SER A 72 11.66 -7.37 48.84
C SER A 72 13.08 -6.96 48.43
N ARG A 73 13.73 -6.07 49.16
CA ARG A 73 15.12 -5.66 48.89
C ARG A 73 16.12 -6.77 49.17
N PHE A 74 15.97 -7.50 50.27
CA PHE A 74 16.87 -8.60 50.65
C PHE A 74 16.79 -9.74 49.64
N LEU A 75 15.60 -10.18 49.25
CA LEU A 75 15.40 -11.21 48.24
C LEU A 75 15.99 -10.78 46.87
N GLY A 76 15.73 -9.51 46.48
CA GLY A 76 16.28 -8.95 45.28
C GLY A 76 17.81 -8.92 45.26
N MET A 77 18.40 -8.54 46.39
CA MET A 77 19.84 -8.53 46.56
C MET A 77 20.44 -9.95 46.46
N LEU A 78 19.83 -10.93 47.12
CA LEU A 78 20.31 -12.30 47.14
C LEU A 78 20.34 -12.90 45.70
N ILE A 79 19.26 -12.76 44.98
CA ILE A 79 19.17 -13.30 43.59
C ILE A 79 20.18 -12.60 42.68
N ARG A 80 20.33 -11.26 42.78
CA ARG A 80 21.29 -10.50 41.97
C ARG A 80 22.73 -10.87 42.31
N LEU A 81 23.07 -11.12 43.57
CA LEU A 81 24.40 -11.61 44.00
C LEU A 81 24.70 -12.96 43.40
N VAL A 82 23.78 -13.93 43.43
CA VAL A 82 23.97 -15.24 42.80
C VAL A 82 24.23 -15.09 41.31
N MET A 83 23.47 -14.26 40.59
CA MET A 83 23.66 -14.05 39.17
C MET A 83 24.97 -13.31 38.83
N LEU A 84 25.36 -12.35 39.65
CA LEU A 84 26.64 -11.68 39.54
C LEU A 84 27.80 -12.69 39.74
N PHE A 85 27.71 -13.56 40.75
CA PHE A 85 28.69 -14.61 40.99
C PHE A 85 28.82 -15.56 39.80
N ILE A 86 27.70 -16.08 39.25
CA ILE A 86 27.68 -16.95 38.09
C ILE A 86 28.27 -16.22 36.87
N GLY A 87 27.87 -14.97 36.63
CA GLY A 87 28.36 -14.15 35.55
C GLY A 87 29.87 -13.88 35.59
N VAL A 88 30.40 -13.57 36.76
CA VAL A 88 31.84 -13.38 36.99
C VAL A 88 32.61 -14.70 36.84
N LEU A 89 32.07 -15.81 37.36
CA LEU A 89 32.68 -17.14 37.21
C LEU A 89 32.77 -17.51 35.72
N LEU A 90 31.71 -17.31 34.93
CA LEU A 90 31.72 -17.55 33.49
C LEU A 90 32.65 -16.61 32.73
N LEU A 91 32.80 -15.34 33.17
CA LEU A 91 33.82 -14.42 32.62
C LEU A 91 35.21 -14.97 32.76
N VAL A 92 35.57 -15.46 33.97
CA VAL A 92 36.87 -16.07 34.27
C VAL A 92 37.07 -17.33 33.41
N VAL A 93 36.06 -18.21 33.31
CA VAL A 93 36.14 -19.42 32.49
C VAL A 93 36.37 -19.08 31.02
N ILE A 94 35.59 -18.13 30.44
CA ILE A 94 35.77 -17.73 29.03
C ILE A 94 37.13 -17.05 28.81
N PHE A 95 37.59 -16.24 29.77
CA PHE A 95 38.91 -15.64 29.69
C PHE A 95 40.02 -16.71 29.65
N ILE A 96 39.96 -17.72 30.53
CA ILE A 96 40.94 -18.83 30.57
C ILE A 96 40.85 -19.63 29.27
N LEU A 97 39.66 -20.07 28.85
CA LEU A 97 39.47 -20.82 27.60
C LEU A 97 39.95 -20.02 26.40
N GLY A 98 39.56 -18.72 26.30
CA GLY A 98 39.99 -17.83 25.22
C GLY A 98 41.53 -17.69 25.18
N SER A 99 42.18 -17.59 26.34
CA SER A 99 43.65 -17.53 26.45
C SER A 99 44.28 -18.84 26.03
N VAL A 100 43.74 -20.00 26.44
CA VAL A 100 44.21 -21.32 26.00
C VAL A 100 44.05 -21.49 24.48
N PHE A 101 42.89 -21.17 23.93
CA PHE A 101 42.66 -21.22 22.47
C PHE A 101 43.59 -20.28 21.70
N PHE A 102 43.84 -19.08 22.21
CA PHE A 102 44.76 -18.14 21.64
C PHE A 102 46.20 -18.66 21.66
N LEU A 103 46.59 -19.27 22.76
CA LEU A 103 47.93 -19.87 22.90
C LEU A 103 48.13 -21.10 21.97
N LEU A 104 47.10 -21.97 21.88
CA LEU A 104 47.11 -23.08 20.92
C LEU A 104 47.18 -22.60 19.48
N TYR A 105 46.44 -21.52 19.15
CA TYR A 105 46.52 -20.90 17.85
C TYR A 105 47.93 -20.38 17.57
N ALA A 106 48.49 -19.59 18.49
CA ALA A 106 49.81 -18.96 18.33
C ALA A 106 50.92 -19.98 18.20
N LEU A 107 50.90 -21.06 19.00
CA LEU A 107 51.93 -22.09 19.05
C LEU A 107 51.66 -23.27 18.08
N ALA A 108 50.57 -23.29 17.35
CA ALA A 108 50.23 -24.40 16.46
C ALA A 108 51.33 -24.78 15.46
N PRO A 109 51.97 -23.84 14.75
CA PRO A 109 53.07 -24.17 13.86
C PRO A 109 54.28 -24.79 14.57
N PHE A 110 54.57 -24.30 15.80
CA PHE A 110 55.64 -24.85 16.63
C PHE A 110 55.30 -26.27 17.09
N PHE A 111 54.10 -26.54 17.56
CA PHE A 111 53.67 -27.89 17.95
C PHE A 111 53.69 -28.88 16.79
N ILE A 112 53.34 -28.46 15.58
CA ILE A 112 53.45 -29.30 14.39
C ILE A 112 54.95 -29.63 14.09
N ALA A 113 55.81 -28.62 14.04
CA ALA A 113 57.25 -28.81 13.79
C ALA A 113 57.89 -29.68 14.83
N TYR A 114 57.66 -29.41 16.12
CA TYR A 114 58.18 -30.21 17.22
C TYR A 114 57.67 -31.66 17.22
N GLY A 115 56.34 -31.83 16.89
CA GLY A 115 55.76 -33.18 16.81
C GLY A 115 56.45 -34.07 15.77
N PHE A 116 56.75 -33.51 14.59
CA PHE A 116 57.50 -34.21 13.57
C PHE A 116 58.95 -34.51 14.01
N ALA A 117 59.61 -33.59 14.70
CA ALA A 117 60.97 -33.77 15.17
C ALA A 117 61.09 -34.78 16.35
N ALA A 118 60.12 -34.79 17.25
CA ALA A 118 60.10 -35.65 18.43
C ALA A 118 59.55 -37.06 18.14
N PHE A 119 58.79 -37.26 17.06
CA PHE A 119 58.17 -38.55 16.73
C PHE A 119 59.18 -39.76 16.67
N PRO A 120 60.35 -39.59 16.09
CA PRO A 120 61.34 -40.69 16.07
C PRO A 120 61.90 -41.11 17.45
N TRP A 121 61.89 -40.17 18.41
CA TRP A 121 62.49 -40.34 19.73
C TRP A 121 61.47 -40.69 20.80
N SER A 122 60.31 -40.19 20.73
CA SER A 122 59.16 -40.45 21.62
C SER A 122 57.83 -40.36 20.88
N GLN A 123 57.25 -41.50 20.59
CA GLN A 123 55.98 -41.57 19.91
C GLN A 123 54.87 -40.85 20.68
N ILE A 124 54.82 -40.94 22.01
CA ILE A 124 53.81 -40.28 22.86
C ILE A 124 53.94 -38.76 22.77
N GLN A 125 55.12 -38.22 22.89
CA GLN A 125 55.36 -36.77 22.82
C GLN A 125 55.14 -36.24 21.39
N GLY A 126 55.53 -36.98 20.37
CA GLY A 126 55.36 -36.65 18.99
C GLY A 126 53.86 -36.59 18.62
N ILE A 127 53.11 -37.65 18.98
CA ILE A 127 51.62 -37.69 18.71
C ILE A 127 50.91 -36.60 19.50
N GLY A 128 51.22 -36.43 20.78
CA GLY A 128 50.59 -35.38 21.61
C GLY A 128 50.78 -33.97 21.04
N SER A 129 52.03 -33.66 20.59
CA SER A 129 52.32 -32.35 19.98
C SER A 129 51.64 -32.15 18.62
N LEU A 130 51.56 -33.21 17.79
CA LEU A 130 50.86 -33.17 16.52
C LEU A 130 49.34 -32.94 16.73
N LEU A 131 48.76 -33.60 17.75
CA LEU A 131 47.34 -33.39 18.10
C LEU A 131 47.08 -31.94 18.55
N LEU A 132 47.95 -31.37 19.40
CA LEU A 132 47.80 -29.96 19.81
C LEU A 132 47.97 -28.99 18.64
N GLY A 133 48.96 -29.24 17.77
CA GLY A 133 49.19 -28.44 16.58
C GLY A 133 48.06 -28.51 15.57
N THR A 134 47.49 -29.70 15.33
CA THR A 134 46.33 -29.87 14.43
C THR A 134 45.08 -29.23 15.01
N LEU A 135 44.85 -29.26 16.33
CA LEU A 135 43.75 -28.55 17.00
C LEU A 135 43.90 -27.04 16.83
N GLY A 136 45.08 -26.47 17.08
CA GLY A 136 45.33 -25.05 16.86
C GLY A 136 45.15 -24.61 15.40
N PHE A 137 45.61 -25.46 14.46
CA PHE A 137 45.41 -25.22 13.04
C PHE A 137 43.94 -25.35 12.62
N GLY A 138 43.17 -26.26 13.24
CA GLY A 138 41.72 -26.37 13.07
C GLY A 138 40.99 -25.12 13.52
N ILE A 139 41.40 -24.50 14.63
CA ILE A 139 40.91 -23.22 15.10
C ILE A 139 41.21 -22.13 14.07
N ALA A 140 42.43 -22.08 13.52
CA ALA A 140 42.81 -21.14 12.48
C ALA A 140 41.94 -21.30 11.21
N LEU A 141 41.72 -22.54 10.76
CA LEU A 141 40.84 -22.84 9.62
C LEU A 141 39.40 -22.42 9.89
N PHE A 142 38.92 -22.65 11.11
CA PHE A 142 37.57 -22.20 11.50
C PHE A 142 37.46 -20.67 11.42
N VAL A 143 38.38 -19.92 12.01
CA VAL A 143 38.42 -18.45 11.96
C VAL A 143 38.54 -17.97 10.51
N TYR A 144 39.36 -18.65 9.70
CA TYR A 144 39.54 -18.33 8.28
C TYR A 144 38.24 -18.60 7.47
N ALA A 145 37.61 -19.75 7.70
CA ALA A 145 36.41 -20.15 7.00
C ALA A 145 35.20 -19.29 7.40
N THR A 146 35.20 -18.83 8.64
CA THR A 146 34.13 -17.96 9.18
C THR A 146 34.39 -16.47 8.95
N ARG A 147 35.54 -16.12 8.37
CA ARG A 147 35.82 -14.75 7.94
C ARG A 147 34.72 -14.33 6.99
N ALA A 148 33.90 -13.36 7.42
CA ALA A 148 33.02 -12.65 6.52
C ALA A 148 33.93 -12.01 5.45
N ARG A 149 34.02 -12.62 4.29
CA ARG A 149 34.63 -11.96 3.13
C ARG A 149 33.71 -10.82 2.82
N ALA A 150 34.15 -9.60 3.12
CA ALA A 150 33.50 -8.41 2.59
C ALA A 150 33.67 -8.48 1.07
N GLU A 151 32.72 -9.15 0.43
CA GLU A 151 32.63 -9.11 -1.03
C GLU A 151 32.23 -7.68 -1.39
N LEU A 152 33.07 -6.99 -2.15
CA LEU A 152 32.74 -5.66 -2.65
C LEU A 152 31.52 -5.76 -3.57
N LEU A 153 30.62 -4.83 -3.43
CA LEU A 153 29.51 -4.68 -4.38
C LEU A 153 30.11 -4.44 -5.77
N THR A 154 29.72 -5.24 -6.74
CA THR A 154 30.15 -5.10 -8.13
C THR A 154 28.95 -5.24 -9.03
N PHE A 155 28.98 -4.50 -10.13
CA PHE A 155 27.97 -4.59 -11.20
C PHE A 155 28.53 -5.33 -12.43
N ASP A 156 29.78 -5.79 -12.36
CA ASP A 156 30.39 -6.54 -13.46
C ASP A 156 29.81 -7.97 -13.52
N ILE A 157 29.21 -8.29 -14.67
CA ILE A 157 28.55 -9.57 -14.90
C ILE A 157 29.54 -10.77 -14.76
N LYS A 158 30.78 -10.62 -15.16
CA LYS A 158 31.81 -11.66 -15.02
C LYS A 158 32.09 -12.02 -13.55
N GLU A 159 32.13 -11.02 -12.70
CA GLU A 159 32.31 -11.24 -11.26
C GLU A 159 31.03 -11.77 -10.63
N LEU A 160 29.86 -11.27 -11.04
CA LEU A 160 28.56 -11.71 -10.53
C LEU A 160 28.29 -13.18 -10.87
N GLN A 161 28.72 -13.70 -12.03
CA GLN A 161 28.61 -15.10 -12.37
C GLN A 161 29.27 -16.05 -11.35
N LYS A 162 30.33 -15.61 -10.69
CA LYS A 162 31.05 -16.38 -9.67
C LYS A 162 30.32 -16.36 -8.32
N ARG A 163 29.31 -15.54 -8.16
CA ARG A 163 28.56 -15.36 -6.92
C ARG A 163 27.47 -16.40 -6.75
N LYS A 164 27.27 -16.86 -5.54
CA LYS A 164 26.21 -17.86 -5.22
C LYS A 164 24.80 -17.38 -5.50
N PHE A 165 24.55 -16.07 -5.49
CA PHE A 165 23.23 -15.48 -5.74
C PHE A 165 22.95 -15.21 -7.21
N PHE A 166 23.87 -15.51 -8.11
CA PHE A 166 23.72 -15.20 -9.54
C PHE A 166 22.44 -15.79 -10.17
N HIS A 167 22.08 -17.02 -9.78
CA HIS A 167 20.81 -17.62 -10.24
C HIS A 167 19.59 -16.85 -9.81
N ARG A 168 19.61 -16.33 -8.58
CA ARG A 168 18.50 -15.51 -8.07
C ARG A 168 18.47 -14.16 -8.78
N LEU A 169 19.63 -13.57 -9.06
CA LEU A 169 19.73 -12.34 -9.84
C LEU A 169 19.11 -12.50 -11.23
N LEU A 170 19.46 -13.58 -11.94
CA LEU A 170 18.86 -13.86 -13.24
C LEU A 170 17.33 -14.03 -13.14
N ALA A 171 16.87 -14.80 -12.16
CA ALA A 171 15.43 -14.95 -11.90
C ALA A 171 14.74 -13.61 -11.59
N ARG A 172 15.38 -12.74 -10.80
CA ARG A 172 14.90 -11.38 -10.50
C ARG A 172 14.81 -10.49 -11.74
N LEU A 173 15.65 -10.74 -12.74
CA LEU A 173 15.59 -10.11 -14.07
C LEU A 173 14.62 -10.81 -15.03
N GLY A 174 13.95 -11.89 -14.61
CA GLY A 174 13.03 -12.66 -15.45
C GLY A 174 13.71 -13.64 -16.40
N LEU A 175 14.99 -13.96 -16.15
CA LEU A 175 15.81 -14.77 -17.03
C LEU A 175 16.03 -16.18 -16.49
N LYS A 176 15.97 -17.19 -17.35
CA LYS A 176 16.46 -18.55 -17.08
C LYS A 176 17.89 -18.68 -17.57
N ARG A 177 18.78 -19.32 -16.79
CA ARG A 177 20.19 -19.50 -17.20
C ARG A 177 20.35 -20.24 -18.52
N GLU A 178 19.43 -21.13 -18.81
CA GLU A 178 19.40 -21.95 -20.03
C GLU A 178 19.14 -21.15 -21.30
N SER A 179 18.49 -19.99 -21.19
CA SER A 179 18.18 -19.12 -22.32
C SER A 179 19.30 -18.14 -22.69
N LEU A 180 20.41 -18.11 -21.89
CA LEU A 180 21.50 -17.17 -22.07
C LEU A 180 22.67 -17.80 -22.83
N LYS A 181 23.10 -17.15 -23.92
CA LYS A 181 24.32 -17.52 -24.64
C LYS A 181 25.54 -17.10 -23.83
N LYS A 182 26.62 -17.89 -23.92
CA LYS A 182 27.87 -17.62 -23.20
C LYS A 182 28.47 -16.25 -23.54
N GLU A 183 28.38 -15.86 -24.80
CA GLU A 183 28.86 -14.57 -25.32
C GLU A 183 28.16 -13.36 -24.68
N THR A 184 26.89 -13.48 -24.31
CA THR A 184 26.10 -12.41 -23.66
C THR A 184 26.56 -12.16 -22.23
N LEU A 185 27.20 -13.15 -21.60
CA LEU A 185 27.67 -13.08 -20.23
C LEU A 185 29.16 -12.70 -20.12
N ASP A 186 29.85 -12.51 -21.24
CA ASP A 186 31.29 -12.22 -21.28
C ASP A 186 31.62 -10.74 -21.09
N ASP A 187 30.64 -9.85 -21.25
CA ASP A 187 30.80 -8.40 -21.03
C ASP A 187 29.54 -7.76 -20.48
N THR A 188 29.71 -6.87 -19.50
CA THR A 188 28.58 -6.16 -18.87
C THR A 188 27.83 -5.27 -19.85
N GLY A 189 28.55 -4.63 -20.81
CA GLY A 189 27.91 -3.78 -21.81
C GLY A 189 27.04 -4.58 -22.78
N THR A 190 27.49 -5.75 -23.21
CA THR A 190 26.72 -6.66 -24.06
C THR A 190 25.51 -7.23 -23.32
N PHE A 191 25.68 -7.54 -22.04
CA PHE A 191 24.57 -8.00 -21.20
C PHE A 191 23.51 -6.93 -20.99
N LEU A 192 23.90 -5.69 -20.72
CA LEU A 192 22.95 -4.56 -20.59
C LEU A 192 22.18 -4.30 -21.89
N LYS A 193 22.83 -4.32 -23.04
CA LYS A 193 22.15 -4.21 -24.34
C LYS A 193 21.14 -5.34 -24.54
N PHE A 194 21.50 -6.56 -24.17
CA PHE A 194 20.57 -7.68 -24.20
C PHE A 194 19.37 -7.46 -23.26
N LEU A 195 19.60 -6.96 -22.04
CA LEU A 195 18.53 -6.61 -21.10
C LEU A 195 17.61 -5.51 -21.65
N GLU A 196 18.16 -4.52 -22.32
CA GLU A 196 17.39 -3.46 -22.98
C GLU A 196 16.45 -4.01 -24.07
N THR A 197 16.87 -5.02 -24.85
CA THR A 197 15.98 -5.70 -25.80
C THR A 197 14.79 -6.40 -25.15
N LEU A 198 14.93 -6.75 -23.86
CA LEU A 198 13.87 -7.34 -23.04
C LEU A 198 13.11 -6.29 -22.23
N GLY A 199 13.38 -5.00 -22.47
CA GLY A 199 12.76 -3.88 -21.74
C GLY A 199 13.21 -3.72 -20.31
N VAL A 200 14.38 -4.29 -19.91
CA VAL A 200 14.98 -4.11 -18.58
C VAL A 200 16.01 -2.99 -18.64
N SER A 201 15.78 -1.91 -17.91
CA SER A 201 16.70 -0.77 -17.87
C SER A 201 17.96 -1.06 -17.05
N SER A 202 19.06 -0.32 -17.32
CA SER A 202 20.28 -0.39 -16.51
C SER A 202 19.99 -0.11 -15.04
N LYS A 203 19.09 0.79 -14.73
CA LYS A 203 18.67 1.12 -13.35
C LYS A 203 17.96 -0.07 -12.67
N THR A 204 17.11 -0.78 -13.38
CA THR A 204 16.44 -1.99 -12.87
C THR A 204 17.46 -3.11 -12.60
N TYR A 205 18.48 -3.25 -13.48
CA TYR A 205 19.60 -4.19 -13.26
C TYR A 205 20.38 -3.86 -11.99
N GLU A 206 20.81 -2.61 -11.82
CA GLU A 206 21.54 -2.17 -10.64
C GLU A 206 20.74 -2.43 -9.35
N ARG A 207 19.46 -2.12 -9.35
CA ARG A 207 18.56 -2.39 -8.21
C ARG A 207 18.46 -3.88 -7.90
N ALA A 208 18.35 -4.73 -8.92
CA ALA A 208 18.31 -6.19 -8.73
C ALA A 208 19.61 -6.71 -8.10
N VAL A 209 20.77 -6.21 -8.54
CA VAL A 209 22.08 -6.56 -7.96
C VAL A 209 22.14 -6.12 -6.50
N ILE A 210 21.76 -4.88 -6.18
CA ILE A 210 21.76 -4.35 -4.81
C ILE A 210 20.83 -5.17 -3.91
N ALA A 211 19.63 -5.50 -4.37
CA ALA A 211 18.64 -6.27 -3.61
C ALA A 211 19.17 -7.67 -3.26
N GLU A 212 19.67 -8.42 -4.25
CA GLU A 212 20.19 -9.77 -4.01
C GLU A 212 21.51 -9.78 -3.22
N TYR A 213 22.33 -8.74 -3.38
CA TYR A 213 23.53 -8.56 -2.58
C TYR A 213 23.21 -8.29 -1.10
N SER A 214 22.29 -7.35 -0.84
CA SER A 214 21.88 -7.00 0.53
C SER A 214 21.22 -8.18 1.24
N LEU A 215 20.42 -8.96 0.53
CA LEU A 215 19.82 -10.19 1.05
C LEU A 215 20.88 -11.22 1.43
N LYS A 216 21.87 -11.42 0.57
CA LYS A 216 23.00 -12.32 0.86
C LYS A 216 23.76 -11.85 2.09
N GLU A 217 24.11 -10.57 2.16
CA GLU A 217 24.84 -10.00 3.30
C GLU A 217 24.08 -10.18 4.62
N LYS A 218 22.75 -9.96 4.62
CA LYS A 218 21.88 -10.23 5.78
C LYS A 218 21.95 -11.69 6.22
N LEU A 219 21.88 -12.62 5.27
CA LEU A 219 21.95 -14.06 5.56
C LEU A 219 23.32 -14.47 6.10
N GLU A 220 24.41 -13.94 5.57
CA GLU A 220 25.75 -14.20 6.05
C GLU A 220 25.98 -13.60 7.44
N LYS A 221 25.53 -12.37 7.69
CA LYS A 221 25.55 -11.77 9.03
C LYS A 221 24.77 -12.63 10.04
N LYS A 222 23.58 -13.11 9.70
CA LYS A 222 22.78 -14.00 10.57
C LYS A 222 23.48 -15.34 10.86
N ARG A 223 24.21 -15.90 9.90
CA ARG A 223 25.00 -17.15 10.09
C ARG A 223 26.17 -16.97 11.04
N SER A 224 26.74 -15.79 11.08
CA SER A 224 27.90 -15.47 11.91
C SER A 224 27.46 -15.11 13.33
N PHE A 225 26.81 -16.06 14.03
CA PHE A 225 26.22 -15.87 15.37
C PHE A 225 27.21 -15.37 16.43
N TRP A 226 28.53 -15.63 16.26
CA TRP A 226 29.59 -15.20 17.18
C TRP A 226 29.99 -13.74 17.04
N LEU A 227 29.55 -13.04 16.00
CA LEU A 227 29.79 -11.61 15.85
C LEU A 227 29.06 -10.83 16.96
N TRP A 228 29.74 -9.81 17.49
CA TRP A 228 29.17 -8.98 18.54
C TRP A 228 27.78 -8.43 18.19
N ASP A 229 27.56 -8.02 16.94
CA ASP A 229 26.27 -7.53 16.47
C ASP A 229 25.13 -8.55 16.59
N ASN A 230 25.41 -9.83 16.49
CA ASN A 230 24.43 -10.90 16.70
C ASN A 230 24.32 -11.28 18.19
N LEU A 231 25.45 -11.31 18.91
CA LEU A 231 25.48 -11.63 20.33
C LEU A 231 24.74 -10.59 21.16
N ARG A 232 24.88 -9.30 20.84
CA ARG A 232 24.17 -8.22 21.55
C ARG A 232 22.64 -8.23 21.39
N ARG A 233 22.15 -8.87 20.30
CA ARG A 233 20.71 -9.04 20.06
C ARG A 233 20.06 -10.08 20.98
N THR A 234 20.85 -10.90 21.65
CA THR A 234 20.32 -11.88 22.60
C THR A 234 19.88 -11.15 23.88
N ARG A 235 18.63 -11.42 24.31
CA ARG A 235 18.08 -10.78 25.51
C ARG A 235 18.88 -11.13 26.77
N PRO A 236 19.29 -10.14 27.60
CA PRO A 236 19.96 -10.39 28.86
C PRO A 236 19.05 -11.10 29.88
N PHE A 237 19.56 -12.09 30.62
CA PHE A 237 18.79 -12.81 31.65
C PHE A 237 18.33 -11.90 32.79
N GLY A 238 19.17 -10.95 33.22
CA GLY A 238 18.88 -10.06 34.36
C GLY A 238 17.98 -8.88 34.01
N LYS A 239 17.66 -8.66 32.72
CA LYS A 239 16.90 -7.49 32.29
C LYS A 239 15.48 -7.49 32.86
N ASP A 240 14.83 -8.66 32.94
CA ASP A 240 13.46 -8.81 33.44
C ASP A 240 13.32 -8.50 34.95
N TRP A 241 14.41 -8.55 35.68
CA TRP A 241 14.38 -8.27 37.13
C TRP A 241 14.46 -6.78 37.45
N HIS A 242 14.78 -5.96 36.47
CA HIS A 242 14.67 -4.51 36.54
C HIS A 242 13.25 -4.01 36.34
N TYR A 243 12.41 -4.80 35.69
CA TYR A 243 11.06 -4.39 35.39
C TYR A 243 10.21 -4.44 36.65
N ALA A 244 9.38 -3.43 36.85
CA ALA A 244 8.39 -3.46 37.87
C ALA A 244 7.35 -4.57 37.65
N TYR A 245 6.74 -5.00 38.69
CA TYR A 245 5.63 -5.95 38.63
C TYR A 245 4.36 -5.19 38.23
N THR A 246 3.75 -5.59 37.13
CA THR A 246 2.57 -4.95 36.53
C THR A 246 1.51 -6.01 36.20
N PRO A 247 0.97 -6.73 37.24
CA PRO A 247 0.13 -7.91 37.03
C PRO A 247 -1.20 -7.60 36.35
N HIS A 248 -1.79 -6.43 36.61
CA HIS A 248 -3.05 -6.06 35.97
C HIS A 248 -2.82 -5.56 34.55
N LEU A 249 -1.82 -4.70 34.31
CA LEU A 249 -1.49 -4.15 33.02
C LEU A 249 -1.02 -5.23 32.03
N ASP A 250 -0.24 -6.21 32.49
CA ASP A 250 0.27 -7.30 31.64
C ASP A 250 -0.85 -8.17 31.03
N ASN A 251 -2.05 -8.20 31.61
CA ASN A 251 -3.19 -8.93 31.07
C ASN A 251 -3.79 -8.28 29.80
N TYR A 252 -3.57 -6.97 29.63
CA TYR A 252 -4.12 -6.17 28.54
C TYR A 252 -3.04 -5.69 27.55
N CYS A 253 -1.80 -6.15 27.74
CA CYS A 253 -0.66 -5.71 26.96
C CYS A 253 0.09 -6.88 26.31
N LEU A 254 0.58 -6.64 25.11
CA LEU A 254 1.61 -7.47 24.49
C LEU A 254 2.97 -6.80 24.69
N ASP A 255 3.92 -7.50 25.34
CA ASP A 255 5.28 -6.97 25.52
C ASP A 255 6.09 -7.19 24.24
N LEU A 256 6.08 -6.21 23.35
CA LEU A 256 6.78 -6.23 22.06
C LEU A 256 8.31 -6.26 22.22
N ALA A 257 8.84 -5.72 23.32
CA ALA A 257 10.27 -5.78 23.61
C ALA A 257 10.72 -7.17 24.10
N LYS A 258 9.77 -8.00 24.54
CA LYS A 258 10.04 -9.39 24.91
C LYS A 258 9.87 -10.34 23.72
N TYR A 259 8.73 -10.28 23.07
CA TYR A 259 8.36 -11.17 21.98
C TYR A 259 7.31 -10.47 21.11
N ASP A 260 7.53 -10.52 19.82
CA ASP A 260 6.57 -10.02 18.84
C ASP A 260 6.21 -11.16 17.88
N PRO A 261 5.03 -11.78 18.04
CA PRO A 261 4.57 -12.87 17.19
C PRO A 261 4.03 -12.39 15.84
N THR A 262 3.80 -11.07 15.70
CA THR A 262 3.17 -10.50 14.52
C THR A 262 4.10 -10.46 13.31
N GLU A 263 3.56 -10.32 12.12
CA GLU A 263 4.31 -10.11 10.89
C GLU A 263 5.16 -8.83 10.95
N TYR A 264 4.65 -7.80 11.63
CA TYR A 264 5.35 -6.51 11.85
C TYR A 264 6.66 -6.67 12.62
N GLY A 265 6.77 -7.67 13.49
CA GLY A 265 7.98 -7.95 14.28
C GLY A 265 9.20 -8.31 13.42
N ARG A 266 9.01 -8.64 12.15
CA ARG A 266 10.07 -8.96 11.18
C ARG A 266 10.28 -7.86 10.14
N ALA A 267 9.33 -6.94 9.99
CA ALA A 267 9.39 -5.87 9.03
C ALA A 267 10.57 -4.92 9.32
N GLU A 268 11.25 -4.46 8.29
CA GLU A 268 12.24 -3.38 8.41
C GLU A 268 11.59 -2.06 8.04
N LEU A 269 12.04 -1.00 8.70
CA LEU A 269 11.55 0.34 8.43
C LEU A 269 12.37 0.93 7.28
N VAL A 270 11.71 1.33 6.21
CA VAL A 270 12.33 1.92 5.02
C VAL A 270 11.96 3.40 4.93
N GLY A 271 12.95 4.25 4.68
CA GLY A 271 12.72 5.68 4.41
C GLY A 271 12.22 6.50 5.60
N ARG A 272 12.37 5.99 6.86
CA ARG A 272 11.84 6.62 8.08
C ARG A 272 12.90 6.88 9.15
N ASN A 273 14.16 7.06 8.73
CA ASN A 273 15.26 7.21 9.68
C ASN A 273 15.15 8.51 10.50
N ASP A 274 14.69 9.58 9.89
CA ASP A 274 14.56 10.88 10.56
C ASP A 274 13.44 10.84 11.59
N GLU A 275 12.28 10.28 11.24
CA GLU A 275 11.16 10.10 12.15
C GLU A 275 11.54 9.18 13.33
N LEU A 276 12.30 8.11 13.05
CA LEU A 276 12.83 7.21 14.07
C LEU A 276 13.80 7.92 15.02
N HIS A 277 14.66 8.77 14.47
CA HIS A 277 15.60 9.57 15.26
C HIS A 277 14.87 10.55 16.18
N VAL A 278 13.87 11.26 15.65
CA VAL A 278 13.04 12.19 16.45
C VAL A 278 12.32 11.42 17.57
N ALA A 279 11.65 10.30 17.25
CA ALA A 279 10.98 9.48 18.27
C ALA A 279 11.93 9.02 19.36
N THR A 280 13.17 8.62 18.99
CA THR A 280 14.20 8.21 19.95
C THR A 280 14.57 9.36 20.89
N LEU A 281 14.82 10.55 20.36
CA LEU A 281 15.19 11.71 21.16
C LEU A 281 14.07 12.15 22.11
N VAL A 282 12.83 12.14 21.62
CA VAL A 282 11.66 12.54 22.42
C VAL A 282 11.43 11.58 23.58
N LEU A 283 11.39 10.27 23.31
CA LEU A 283 11.15 9.25 24.34
C LEU A 283 12.25 9.20 25.42
N GLU A 284 13.42 9.78 25.16
CA GLU A 284 14.52 9.92 26.14
C GLU A 284 14.46 11.23 26.95
N ARG A 285 13.58 12.18 26.62
CA ARG A 285 13.43 13.42 27.39
C ARG A 285 12.95 13.13 28.82
N PRO A 286 13.37 13.92 29.78
CA PRO A 286 12.86 13.83 31.17
C PRO A 286 11.39 14.28 31.30
N THR A 287 10.93 15.16 30.43
CA THR A 287 9.56 15.69 30.35
C THR A 287 9.14 15.83 28.89
N GLN A 288 7.83 15.88 28.62
CA GLN A 288 7.30 15.90 27.26
C GLN A 288 7.90 14.76 26.41
N ASN A 289 7.81 13.57 26.96
CA ASN A 289 8.43 12.36 26.46
C ASN A 289 7.43 11.41 25.77
N ASN A 290 6.37 11.99 25.19
CA ASN A 290 5.35 11.24 24.48
C ASN A 290 5.37 11.57 22.99
N VAL A 291 5.08 10.57 22.16
CA VAL A 291 5.09 10.67 20.70
C VAL A 291 3.72 10.28 20.15
N ILE A 292 3.22 11.05 19.19
CA ILE A 292 2.05 10.67 18.41
C ILE A 292 2.43 10.59 16.92
N LEU A 293 2.21 9.42 16.32
CA LEU A 293 2.41 9.15 14.90
C LEU A 293 1.12 9.46 14.15
N VAL A 294 1.13 10.48 13.32
CA VAL A 294 -0.03 10.90 12.53
C VAL A 294 0.16 10.52 11.07
N GLY A 295 -0.87 9.97 10.48
CA GLY A 295 -0.88 9.61 9.06
C GLY A 295 -2.10 8.77 8.69
N GLU A 296 -2.33 8.59 7.40
CA GLU A 296 -3.45 7.79 6.91
C GLU A 296 -3.35 6.31 7.34
N PRO A 297 -4.47 5.59 7.44
CA PRO A 297 -4.45 4.13 7.57
C PRO A 297 -3.57 3.52 6.46
N GLY A 298 -2.80 2.48 6.77
CA GLY A 298 -1.95 1.82 5.77
C GLY A 298 -0.54 2.41 5.55
N ILE A 299 -0.25 3.61 6.08
CA ILE A 299 1.02 4.31 5.87
C ILE A 299 2.22 3.71 6.63
N GLY A 300 1.98 2.68 7.47
CA GLY A 300 3.03 2.02 8.22
C GLY A 300 3.23 2.47 9.66
N LYS A 301 2.25 3.14 10.30
CA LYS A 301 2.32 3.57 11.74
C LYS A 301 2.58 2.39 12.68
N LYS A 302 1.86 1.29 12.49
CA LYS A 302 2.02 0.07 13.29
C LYS A 302 3.39 -0.58 13.10
N THR A 303 3.84 -0.67 11.85
CA THR A 303 5.18 -1.15 11.50
C THR A 303 6.27 -0.33 12.19
N PHE A 304 6.11 1.00 12.27
CA PHE A 304 7.03 1.88 12.99
C PHE A 304 7.14 1.51 14.47
N ILE A 305 6.00 1.34 15.17
CA ILE A 305 5.97 0.95 16.59
C ILE A 305 6.66 -0.40 16.82
N HIS A 306 6.33 -1.41 16.01
CA HIS A 306 6.90 -2.75 16.12
C HIS A 306 8.41 -2.76 15.80
N TYR A 307 8.82 -1.96 14.81
CA TYR A 307 10.25 -1.80 14.51
C TYR A 307 11.00 -1.13 15.64
N PHE A 308 10.46 -0.05 16.21
CA PHE A 308 11.03 0.61 17.38
C PHE A 308 11.17 -0.36 18.57
N ALA A 309 10.12 -1.14 18.85
CA ALA A 309 10.15 -2.18 19.87
C ALA A 309 11.24 -3.25 19.60
N ARG A 310 11.45 -3.61 18.33
CA ARG A 310 12.54 -4.50 17.93
C ARG A 310 13.91 -3.91 18.24
N LEU A 311 14.12 -2.63 17.99
CA LEU A 311 15.38 -1.96 18.34
C LEU A 311 15.63 -1.96 19.85
N VAL A 312 14.59 -1.74 20.66
CA VAL A 312 14.65 -1.89 22.12
C VAL A 312 15.03 -3.33 22.52
N ARG A 313 14.42 -4.31 21.90
CA ARG A 313 14.69 -5.75 22.13
C ARG A 313 16.12 -6.13 21.76
N GLU A 314 16.61 -5.61 20.65
CA GLU A 314 17.95 -5.87 20.11
C GLU A 314 19.04 -5.01 20.79
N ASN A 315 18.68 -4.18 21.80
CA ASN A 315 19.57 -3.25 22.48
C ASN A 315 20.35 -2.34 21.50
N ALA A 316 19.64 -1.83 20.49
CA ALA A 316 20.25 -1.00 19.44
C ALA A 316 20.63 0.41 19.93
N PHE A 317 20.05 0.89 21.02
CA PHE A 317 20.28 2.21 21.60
C PHE A 317 21.41 2.15 22.64
N GLU A 318 22.68 2.11 22.19
CA GLU A 318 23.85 1.93 23.09
C GLU A 318 23.91 2.98 24.19
N GLY A 319 23.94 2.51 25.48
CA GLY A 319 24.06 3.38 26.66
C GLY A 319 22.83 4.21 27.00
N ARG A 320 21.74 4.08 26.25
CA ARG A 320 20.51 4.86 26.43
C ARG A 320 19.50 4.16 27.32
N PHE A 321 18.67 4.97 27.96
CA PHE A 321 17.58 4.52 28.83
C PHE A 321 16.61 3.57 28.10
N LEU A 322 16.36 3.82 26.81
CA LEU A 322 15.46 3.01 25.99
C LEU A 322 15.78 1.52 25.97
N ASN A 323 17.04 1.13 26.07
CA ASN A 323 17.41 -0.29 26.18
C ASN A 323 16.93 -0.96 27.47
N GLU A 324 16.63 -0.18 28.50
CA GLU A 324 16.16 -0.66 29.81
C GLU A 324 14.62 -0.58 29.95
N THR A 325 13.91 -0.22 28.87
CA THR A 325 12.44 -0.10 28.88
C THR A 325 11.75 -1.37 28.43
N ARG A 326 10.50 -1.55 28.88
CA ARG A 326 9.51 -2.44 28.29
C ARG A 326 8.68 -1.64 27.31
N MET A 327 8.34 -2.24 26.19
CA MET A 327 7.42 -1.63 25.25
C MET A 327 6.15 -2.47 25.16
N LEU A 328 5.10 -1.97 25.77
CA LEU A 328 3.83 -2.65 25.96
C LEU A 328 2.81 -2.13 24.94
N PHE A 329 2.37 -2.98 24.05
CA PHE A 329 1.26 -2.68 23.14
C PHE A 329 -0.05 -2.86 23.92
N PHE A 330 -0.70 -1.77 24.26
CA PHE A 330 -1.86 -1.74 25.15
C PHE A 330 -3.17 -1.75 24.38
N ASP A 331 -3.98 -2.76 24.63
CA ASP A 331 -5.33 -2.89 24.09
C ASP A 331 -6.33 -2.19 25.02
N VAL A 332 -6.50 -0.88 24.79
CA VAL A 332 -7.44 -0.03 25.56
C VAL A 332 -8.88 -0.52 25.39
N GLY A 333 -9.26 -0.94 24.17
CA GLY A 333 -10.62 -1.40 23.87
C GLY A 333 -11.00 -2.63 24.71
N ARG A 334 -10.09 -3.60 24.80
CA ARG A 334 -10.27 -4.80 25.61
C ARG A 334 -10.36 -4.46 27.11
N ALA A 335 -9.51 -3.55 27.57
CA ALA A 335 -9.53 -3.14 28.99
C ALA A 335 -10.85 -2.45 29.36
N ILE A 336 -11.38 -1.58 28.51
CA ILE A 336 -12.68 -0.93 28.68
C ILE A 336 -13.81 -1.97 28.69
N SER A 337 -13.82 -2.87 27.72
CA SER A 337 -14.87 -3.90 27.60
C SER A 337 -14.91 -4.82 28.83
N ASP A 338 -13.74 -5.22 29.32
CA ASP A 338 -13.64 -6.05 30.53
C ASP A 338 -14.10 -5.29 31.79
N ALA A 339 -13.77 -4.00 31.94
CA ALA A 339 -14.23 -3.18 33.06
C ALA A 339 -15.77 -3.08 33.08
N ILE A 340 -16.37 -2.77 31.94
CA ILE A 340 -17.83 -2.69 31.80
C ILE A 340 -18.49 -4.03 32.12
N SER A 341 -17.92 -5.15 31.64
CA SER A 341 -18.47 -6.50 31.89
C SER A 341 -18.46 -6.90 33.37
N ARG A 342 -17.54 -6.32 34.16
CA ARG A 342 -17.44 -6.51 35.62
C ARG A 342 -18.30 -5.52 36.41
N GLY A 343 -18.96 -4.57 35.75
CA GLY A 343 -19.73 -3.51 36.39
C GLY A 343 -18.83 -2.43 37.02
N GLU A 344 -17.56 -2.35 36.60
CA GLU A 344 -16.61 -1.34 37.05
C GLU A 344 -16.65 -0.11 36.12
N GLU A 345 -16.39 1.08 36.69
CA GLU A 345 -16.26 2.29 35.89
C GLU A 345 -14.95 2.22 35.05
N ALA A 346 -15.08 2.30 33.73
CA ALA A 346 -13.96 2.13 32.82
C ALA A 346 -12.80 3.12 33.11
N GLU A 347 -13.11 4.38 33.46
CA GLU A 347 -12.12 5.39 33.81
C GLU A 347 -11.32 4.98 35.05
N HIS A 348 -11.99 4.51 36.09
CA HIS A 348 -11.34 4.05 37.31
C HIS A 348 -10.40 2.88 37.07
N PHE A 349 -10.85 1.92 36.28
CA PHE A 349 -10.05 0.74 35.93
C PHE A 349 -8.80 1.12 35.10
N ILE A 350 -8.95 1.93 34.05
CA ILE A 350 -7.82 2.39 33.24
C ILE A 350 -6.84 3.23 34.08
N ARG A 351 -7.33 4.04 35.02
CA ARG A 351 -6.50 4.79 35.98
C ARG A 351 -5.59 3.87 36.77
N LEU A 352 -6.09 2.73 37.26
CA LEU A 352 -5.25 1.74 37.95
C LEU A 352 -4.15 1.18 37.06
N LEU A 353 -4.45 0.87 35.79
CA LEU A 353 -3.47 0.39 34.82
C LEU A 353 -2.39 1.44 34.50
N PHE A 354 -2.80 2.70 34.36
CA PHE A 354 -1.86 3.82 34.14
C PHE A 354 -0.99 4.07 35.35
N MET A 355 -1.54 3.95 36.57
CA MET A 355 -0.74 4.03 37.81
C MET A 355 0.31 2.93 37.89
N GLU A 356 -0.02 1.69 37.48
CA GLU A 356 0.98 0.62 37.38
C GLU A 356 2.10 0.97 36.40
N ALA A 357 1.76 1.49 35.21
CA ALA A 357 2.73 1.91 34.20
C ALA A 357 3.64 3.03 34.72
N ALA A 358 3.07 4.08 35.31
CA ALA A 358 3.81 5.22 35.89
C ALA A 358 4.74 4.80 37.02
N ARG A 359 4.26 3.95 37.95
CA ARG A 359 5.08 3.42 39.06
C ARG A 359 6.25 2.57 38.56
N ALA A 360 6.07 1.83 37.49
CA ALA A 360 7.13 1.08 36.87
C ALA A 360 8.27 1.98 36.38
N GLY A 361 7.96 3.14 35.79
CA GLY A 361 8.89 4.17 35.33
C GLY A 361 9.78 3.80 34.13
N ASN A 362 9.75 2.54 33.71
CA ASN A 362 10.51 2.03 32.57
C ASN A 362 9.61 1.33 31.54
N ILE A 363 8.39 1.82 31.38
CA ILE A 363 7.41 1.33 30.42
C ILE A 363 7.16 2.44 29.38
N ILE A 364 7.09 2.03 28.13
CA ILE A 364 6.53 2.80 27.02
C ILE A 364 5.24 2.11 26.63
N LEU A 365 4.11 2.79 26.78
CA LEU A 365 2.82 2.30 26.32
C LEU A 365 2.65 2.64 24.84
N ALA A 366 2.47 1.62 24.02
CA ALA A 366 2.11 1.80 22.62
C ALA A 366 0.58 1.70 22.51
N ILE A 367 -0.07 2.75 22.02
CA ILE A 367 -1.53 2.85 21.91
C ILE A 367 -1.92 3.12 20.46
N GLU A 368 -2.68 2.21 19.86
CA GLU A 368 -3.17 2.35 18.50
C GLU A 368 -4.46 3.19 18.49
N ASN A 369 -4.56 4.12 17.52
CA ASN A 369 -5.73 4.96 17.29
C ASN A 369 -6.24 5.64 18.58
N ILE A 370 -5.36 6.36 19.27
CA ILE A 370 -5.66 7.05 20.50
C ILE A 370 -6.82 8.04 20.37
N ASP A 371 -7.01 8.59 19.17
CA ASP A 371 -8.09 9.45 18.76
C ASP A 371 -9.49 8.89 19.09
N ASN A 372 -9.64 7.56 19.07
CA ASN A 372 -10.91 6.90 19.43
C ASN A 372 -11.26 7.00 20.92
N TYR A 373 -10.31 7.36 21.77
CA TYR A 373 -10.47 7.40 23.23
C TYR A 373 -10.40 8.82 23.79
N LEU A 374 -9.95 9.79 22.99
CA LEU A 374 -9.80 11.18 23.38
C LEU A 374 -11.00 12.06 22.99
N VAL A 375 -11.70 11.71 21.89
CA VAL A 375 -12.93 12.42 21.48
C VAL A 375 -14.13 11.62 22.00
N GLY A 376 -14.93 12.25 22.86
CA GLY A 376 -16.17 11.67 23.39
C GLY A 376 -17.26 11.68 22.33
N ASP A 377 -17.56 10.54 21.71
CA ASP A 377 -18.84 10.33 21.01
C ASP A 377 -19.88 9.87 22.06
N HIS A 378 -21.17 10.19 21.91
CA HIS A 378 -22.23 9.89 22.88
C HIS A 378 -22.32 8.42 23.35
N THR A 379 -21.54 7.53 22.74
CA THR A 379 -21.51 6.09 23.00
C THR A 379 -20.19 5.58 23.61
N ARG A 380 -19.14 6.42 23.78
CA ARG A 380 -17.81 5.99 24.23
C ARG A 380 -17.31 6.83 25.39
N SER A 381 -16.60 6.19 26.35
CA SER A 381 -15.98 6.86 27.48
C SER A 381 -14.90 7.85 27.01
N ASN A 382 -15.01 9.12 27.37
CA ASN A 382 -13.96 10.11 27.14
C ASN A 382 -12.84 9.93 28.16
N LEU A 383 -11.68 9.48 27.74
CA LEU A 383 -10.50 9.28 28.59
C LEU A 383 -9.53 10.48 28.54
N ALA A 384 -9.86 11.58 27.84
CA ALA A 384 -8.99 12.75 27.73
C ALA A 384 -8.55 13.33 29.09
N PRO A 385 -9.44 13.46 30.11
CA PRO A 385 -9.02 13.95 31.45
C PRO A 385 -7.98 13.02 32.09
N LEU A 386 -8.13 11.71 31.89
CA LEU A 386 -7.20 10.73 32.46
C LEU A 386 -5.83 10.81 31.74
N PHE A 387 -5.82 10.91 30.41
CA PHE A 387 -4.59 11.11 29.67
C PHE A 387 -3.89 12.40 30.07
N ASN A 388 -4.62 13.51 30.27
CA ASN A 388 -4.08 14.78 30.72
C ASN A 388 -3.37 14.65 32.06
N GLU A 389 -3.91 13.85 33.00
CA GLU A 389 -3.30 13.60 34.31
C GLU A 389 -1.97 12.85 34.19
N PHE A 390 -1.91 11.79 33.38
CA PHE A 390 -0.74 10.91 33.35
C PHE A 390 0.35 11.35 32.38
N LEU A 391 0.02 11.97 31.24
CA LEU A 391 1.01 12.44 30.25
C LEU A 391 1.95 13.53 30.78
N GLN A 392 1.60 14.19 31.86
CA GLN A 392 2.46 15.15 32.53
C GLN A 392 3.56 14.50 33.37
N LEU A 393 3.41 13.21 33.71
CA LEU A 393 4.36 12.51 34.58
C LEU A 393 5.62 12.12 33.80
N ALA A 394 6.78 12.42 34.35
CA ALA A 394 8.08 12.09 33.75
C ALA A 394 8.30 10.59 33.54
N ASP A 395 7.72 9.76 34.39
CA ASP A 395 7.85 8.31 34.37
C ASP A 395 6.75 7.59 33.55
N PHE A 396 5.84 8.36 32.94
CA PHE A 396 4.80 7.83 32.07
C PHE A 396 5.09 8.21 30.63
N ARG A 397 5.31 7.22 29.76
CA ARG A 397 5.67 7.41 28.35
C ARG A 397 4.71 6.69 27.42
N VAL A 398 4.28 7.41 26.40
CA VAL A 398 3.34 6.92 25.40
C VAL A 398 3.90 7.13 24.00
N ILE A 399 3.77 6.11 23.17
CA ILE A 399 3.85 6.21 21.71
C ILE A 399 2.48 5.85 21.14
N ALA A 400 1.80 6.83 20.56
CA ALA A 400 0.44 6.66 20.08
C ALA A 400 0.36 6.77 18.56
N THR A 401 -0.72 6.27 17.96
CA THR A 401 -1.06 6.54 16.58
C THR A 401 -2.40 7.25 16.47
N ALA A 402 -2.53 8.09 15.43
CA ALA A 402 -3.79 8.73 15.06
C ALA A 402 -3.91 8.79 13.54
N SER A 403 -5.15 8.86 13.02
CA SER A 403 -5.38 9.21 11.63
C SER A 403 -5.31 10.72 11.43
N THR A 404 -4.91 11.17 10.23
CA THR A 404 -4.77 12.60 9.92
C THR A 404 -6.06 13.38 10.18
N ASN A 405 -7.17 12.88 9.68
CA ASN A 405 -8.47 13.55 9.80
C ASN A 405 -8.91 13.69 11.26
N LYS A 406 -8.83 12.61 12.04
CA LYS A 406 -9.23 12.62 13.45
C LYS A 406 -8.26 13.43 14.31
N TYR A 407 -6.97 13.42 13.98
CA TYR A 407 -5.99 14.28 14.64
C TYR A 407 -6.35 15.76 14.48
N HIS A 408 -6.75 16.20 13.29
CA HIS A 408 -7.17 17.59 13.07
C HIS A 408 -8.46 17.96 13.81
N VAL A 409 -9.39 17.02 13.97
CA VAL A 409 -10.59 17.20 14.79
C VAL A 409 -10.19 17.34 16.26
N LEU A 410 -9.36 16.43 16.76
CA LEU A 410 -8.85 16.44 18.13
C LEU A 410 -8.07 17.74 18.44
N ALA A 411 -7.28 18.25 17.49
CA ALA A 411 -6.54 19.50 17.65
C ALA A 411 -7.45 20.73 17.78
N LYS A 412 -8.69 20.66 17.30
CA LYS A 412 -9.68 21.72 17.44
C LYS A 412 -10.52 21.60 18.71
N GLU A 413 -10.82 20.37 19.12
CA GLU A 413 -11.73 20.09 20.25
C GLU A 413 -11.00 19.99 21.60
N ASP A 414 -9.82 19.41 21.64
CA ASP A 414 -9.03 19.21 22.87
C ASP A 414 -7.52 19.40 22.64
N GLU A 415 -7.11 20.65 22.48
CA GLU A 415 -5.70 21.03 22.33
C GLU A 415 -4.86 20.68 23.58
N GLN A 416 -5.48 20.50 24.76
CA GLN A 416 -4.76 20.33 26.04
C GLN A 416 -3.99 18.99 26.06
N VAL A 417 -4.59 17.89 25.60
CA VAL A 417 -3.93 16.58 25.57
C VAL A 417 -2.77 16.58 24.58
N LEU A 418 -2.95 17.22 23.43
CA LEU A 418 -1.94 17.22 22.36
C LEU A 418 -0.66 17.99 22.74
N LYS A 419 -0.71 18.92 23.67
CA LYS A 419 0.48 19.67 24.17
C LYS A 419 1.54 18.75 24.78
N PHE A 420 1.17 17.56 25.22
CA PHE A 420 2.10 16.60 25.83
C PHE A 420 2.72 15.63 24.81
N PHE A 421 2.31 15.70 23.55
CA PHE A 421 2.84 14.87 22.48
C PHE A 421 3.73 15.65 21.53
N GLU A 422 4.84 15.06 21.15
CA GLU A 422 5.55 15.44 19.94
C GLU A 422 4.89 14.76 18.76
N VAL A 423 4.51 15.53 17.75
CA VAL A 423 3.78 15.04 16.58
C VAL A 423 4.75 14.66 15.49
N ILE A 424 4.69 13.42 15.05
CA ILE A 424 5.49 12.92 13.91
C ILE A 424 4.53 12.55 12.78
N TYR A 425 4.56 13.32 11.70
CA TYR A 425 3.77 13.03 10.51
C TYR A 425 4.50 12.00 9.64
N LEU A 426 3.83 10.89 9.38
CA LEU A 426 4.31 9.88 8.45
C LEU A 426 3.77 10.19 7.06
N ARG A 427 4.68 10.40 6.10
CA ARG A 427 4.35 10.61 4.69
C ARG A 427 4.10 9.27 3.99
N GLU A 428 3.43 9.30 2.85
CA GLU A 428 3.36 8.17 1.94
C GLU A 428 4.75 7.83 1.39
N THR A 429 5.02 6.54 1.19
CA THR A 429 6.29 6.08 0.62
C THR A 429 6.35 6.38 -0.87
N ASN A 430 7.53 6.74 -1.37
CA ASN A 430 7.73 6.87 -2.81
C ASN A 430 7.93 5.49 -3.48
N ASP A 431 7.92 5.45 -4.82
CA ASP A 431 8.05 4.21 -5.59
C ASP A 431 9.30 3.41 -5.23
N SER A 432 10.43 4.08 -5.00
CA SER A 432 11.69 3.41 -4.65
C SER A 432 11.64 2.78 -3.25
N GLU A 433 11.09 3.50 -2.27
CA GLU A 433 10.88 3.01 -0.91
C GLU A 433 9.87 1.86 -0.90
N THR A 434 8.79 1.99 -1.68
CA THR A 434 7.76 0.94 -1.81
C THR A 434 8.34 -0.33 -2.44
N LEU A 435 9.20 -0.18 -3.46
CA LEU A 435 9.90 -1.31 -4.07
C LEU A 435 10.77 -2.06 -3.06
N ASP A 436 11.54 -1.34 -2.24
CA ASP A 436 12.36 -1.94 -1.19
C ASP A 436 11.51 -2.64 -0.12
N ILE A 437 10.35 -2.08 0.22
CA ILE A 437 9.39 -2.69 1.15
C ILE A 437 8.82 -3.98 0.55
N LEU A 438 8.39 -3.98 -0.71
CA LEU A 438 7.87 -5.17 -1.40
C LEU A 438 8.91 -6.29 -1.43
N ILE A 439 10.16 -5.99 -1.81
CA ILE A 439 11.24 -6.97 -1.83
C ILE A 439 11.44 -7.60 -0.45
N GLN A 440 11.41 -6.80 0.61
CA GLN A 440 11.56 -7.29 1.99
C GLN A 440 10.34 -8.07 2.48
N TYR A 441 9.14 -7.62 2.14
CA TYR A 441 7.90 -8.27 2.54
C TYR A 441 7.78 -9.67 1.94
N PHE A 442 8.15 -9.82 0.66
CA PHE A 442 8.09 -11.10 -0.03
C PHE A 442 9.34 -11.99 0.15
N GLU A 443 10.44 -11.48 0.75
CA GLU A 443 11.66 -12.26 1.05
C GLU A 443 11.37 -13.63 1.71
N PRO A 444 10.50 -13.75 2.73
CA PRO A 444 10.20 -15.03 3.36
C PRO A 444 9.60 -16.06 2.43
N LEU A 445 8.76 -15.63 1.48
CA LEU A 445 8.15 -16.49 0.45
C LEU A 445 9.16 -16.89 -0.61
N GLU A 446 10.11 -16.02 -0.91
CA GLU A 446 11.11 -16.20 -1.95
C GLU A 446 12.41 -16.92 -1.50
N LYS A 447 12.48 -17.39 -0.25
CA LYS A 447 13.69 -18.06 0.28
C LYS A 447 14.17 -19.23 -0.57
N LYS A 448 13.26 -20.02 -1.14
CA LYS A 448 13.55 -21.18 -1.97
C LYS A 448 13.59 -20.86 -3.46
N ARG A 449 12.76 -19.93 -3.91
CA ARG A 449 12.59 -19.56 -5.31
C ARG A 449 12.14 -18.10 -5.40
N VAL A 450 12.74 -17.34 -6.32
CA VAL A 450 12.25 -15.99 -6.67
C VAL A 450 10.87 -16.12 -7.31
N VAL A 451 9.94 -15.33 -6.87
CA VAL A 451 8.56 -15.29 -7.39
C VAL A 451 8.37 -14.06 -8.25
N PHE A 452 8.73 -12.88 -7.75
CA PHE A 452 8.62 -11.61 -8.48
C PHE A 452 9.91 -11.26 -9.23
N THR A 453 9.76 -10.83 -10.46
CA THR A 453 10.82 -10.08 -11.14
C THR A 453 10.85 -8.62 -10.65
N MET A 454 11.96 -7.91 -10.89
CA MET A 454 12.01 -6.46 -10.58
C MET A 454 10.94 -5.69 -11.33
N ARG A 455 10.78 -5.97 -12.63
CA ARG A 455 9.72 -5.38 -13.46
C ARG A 455 8.32 -5.75 -12.97
N GLY A 456 8.13 -6.96 -12.44
CA GLY A 456 6.88 -7.39 -11.81
C GLY A 456 6.53 -6.52 -10.62
N PHE A 457 7.48 -6.24 -9.73
CA PHE A 457 7.27 -5.30 -8.62
C PHE A 457 7.03 -3.85 -9.09
N GLU A 458 7.78 -3.38 -10.10
CA GLU A 458 7.58 -2.05 -10.69
C GLU A 458 6.16 -1.95 -11.30
N ALA A 459 5.68 -3.01 -11.96
CA ALA A 459 4.32 -3.06 -12.50
C ALA A 459 3.25 -3.06 -11.39
N VAL A 460 3.48 -3.77 -10.28
CA VAL A 460 2.59 -3.72 -9.11
C VAL A 460 2.46 -2.28 -8.60
N ILE A 461 3.58 -1.57 -8.41
CA ILE A 461 3.56 -0.19 -7.92
C ILE A 461 2.83 0.73 -8.90
N ALA A 462 3.13 0.61 -10.19
CA ALA A 462 2.50 1.43 -11.24
C ALA A 462 0.99 1.17 -11.39
N SER A 463 0.54 -0.05 -11.11
CA SER A 463 -0.87 -0.44 -11.20
C SER A 463 -1.64 -0.26 -9.89
N ALA A 464 -0.94 -0.12 -8.76
CA ALA A 464 -1.56 -0.01 -7.45
C ALA A 464 -2.50 1.20 -7.34
N ASP A 465 -2.14 2.35 -7.90
CA ASP A 465 -2.97 3.56 -7.93
C ASP A 465 -4.28 3.38 -8.71
N ARG A 466 -4.27 2.49 -9.71
CA ARG A 466 -5.46 2.17 -10.50
C ARG A 466 -6.35 1.17 -9.80
N TYR A 467 -5.74 0.27 -9.02
CA TYR A 467 -6.42 -0.79 -8.30
C TYR A 467 -7.10 -0.26 -7.03
N ASP A 468 -6.35 0.44 -6.20
CA ASP A 468 -6.84 1.06 -4.97
C ASP A 468 -6.10 2.38 -4.73
N TRP A 469 -6.79 3.49 -4.95
CA TRP A 469 -6.22 4.82 -4.77
C TRP A 469 -6.50 5.40 -3.38
N GLU A 470 -7.44 4.82 -2.62
CA GLU A 470 -7.83 5.27 -1.27
C GLU A 470 -6.76 4.90 -0.24
N THR A 471 -6.23 3.70 -0.34
CA THR A 471 -5.17 3.21 0.54
C THR A 471 -3.81 3.78 0.13
N PRO A 472 -3.02 4.36 1.05
CA PRO A 472 -1.71 4.91 0.73
C PRO A 472 -0.68 3.81 0.45
N LEU A 473 0.40 4.17 -0.27
CA LEU A 473 1.59 3.32 -0.32
C LEU A 473 2.24 3.26 1.09
N PRO A 474 2.75 2.10 1.50
CA PRO A 474 2.99 0.89 0.70
C PRO A 474 1.82 -0.13 0.72
N GLU A 475 0.78 0.05 1.53
CA GLU A 475 -0.24 -0.98 1.78
C GLU A 475 -0.94 -1.41 0.49
N ARG A 476 -1.44 -0.45 -0.32
CA ARG A 476 -2.09 -0.79 -1.60
C ARG A 476 -1.22 -1.63 -2.55
N ALA A 477 0.09 -1.40 -2.55
CA ALA A 477 1.00 -2.19 -3.39
C ALA A 477 1.25 -3.60 -2.80
N ILE A 478 1.27 -3.73 -1.48
CA ILE A 478 1.38 -5.01 -0.79
C ILE A 478 0.13 -5.85 -1.06
N ASP A 479 -1.06 -5.26 -0.93
CA ASP A 479 -2.34 -5.94 -1.13
C ASP A 479 -2.48 -6.41 -2.59
N LEU A 480 -2.19 -5.52 -3.54
CA LEU A 480 -2.18 -5.90 -4.95
C LEU A 480 -1.19 -7.05 -5.22
N ALA A 481 0.03 -6.97 -4.68
CA ALA A 481 1.03 -8.03 -4.87
C ALA A 481 0.61 -9.37 -4.25
N GLN A 482 -0.08 -9.38 -3.12
CA GLN A 482 -0.64 -10.58 -2.50
C GLN A 482 -1.71 -11.23 -3.39
N GLU A 483 -2.60 -10.44 -3.95
CA GLU A 483 -3.63 -10.96 -4.86
C GLU A 483 -3.03 -11.46 -6.19
N VAL A 484 -2.06 -10.73 -6.73
CA VAL A 484 -1.33 -11.16 -7.95
C VAL A 484 -0.63 -12.50 -7.74
N ILE A 485 -0.07 -12.78 -6.56
CA ILE A 485 0.52 -14.11 -6.26
C ILE A 485 -0.52 -15.21 -6.34
N LEU A 486 -1.74 -14.98 -5.88
CA LEU A 486 -2.81 -15.98 -5.94
C LEU A 486 -3.14 -16.29 -7.40
N HIS A 487 -3.31 -15.26 -8.22
CA HIS A 487 -3.54 -15.41 -9.67
C HIS A 487 -2.37 -16.11 -10.38
N TRP A 488 -1.13 -15.68 -10.10
CA TRP A 488 0.08 -16.30 -10.67
C TRP A 488 0.18 -17.81 -10.40
N ARG A 489 -0.26 -18.30 -9.24
CA ARG A 489 -0.26 -19.73 -8.93
C ARG A 489 -1.15 -20.54 -9.86
N GLU A 490 -2.18 -19.94 -10.41
CA GLU A 490 -3.12 -20.55 -11.35
C GLU A 490 -2.60 -20.56 -12.79
N THR A 491 -1.77 -19.57 -13.19
CA THR A 491 -1.24 -19.44 -14.55
C THR A 491 -0.15 -20.43 -14.87
N GLY A 492 0.55 -20.99 -13.87
CA GLY A 492 1.67 -21.92 -14.07
C GLY A 492 2.96 -21.26 -14.58
N GLU A 493 3.02 -19.94 -14.60
CA GLU A 493 4.19 -19.17 -15.03
C GLU A 493 5.38 -19.35 -14.09
N SER A 494 6.60 -19.12 -14.61
CA SER A 494 7.82 -19.29 -13.80
C SER A 494 8.03 -18.17 -12.80
N PHE A 495 7.65 -16.93 -13.15
CA PHE A 495 7.82 -15.71 -12.38
C PHE A 495 6.61 -14.81 -12.56
N VAL A 496 6.37 -13.93 -11.61
CA VAL A 496 5.44 -12.81 -11.77
C VAL A 496 6.13 -11.74 -12.61
N MET A 497 5.62 -11.55 -13.80
CA MET A 497 6.07 -10.58 -14.80
C MET A 497 5.08 -9.39 -14.84
N PRO A 498 5.40 -8.28 -15.52
CA PRO A 498 4.44 -7.20 -15.73
C PRO A 498 3.11 -7.68 -16.34
N GLU A 499 3.19 -8.57 -17.33
CA GLU A 499 2.05 -9.14 -18.04
C GLU A 499 1.11 -9.90 -17.09
N THR A 500 1.66 -10.60 -16.10
CA THR A 500 0.89 -11.30 -15.04
C THR A 500 0.13 -10.31 -14.16
N VAL A 501 0.77 -9.18 -13.81
CA VAL A 501 0.13 -8.11 -13.04
C VAL A 501 -0.99 -7.46 -13.84
N ASP A 502 -0.71 -7.12 -15.09
CA ASP A 502 -1.67 -6.49 -15.99
C ASP A 502 -2.89 -7.39 -16.26
N SER A 503 -2.66 -8.70 -16.46
CA SER A 503 -3.75 -9.66 -16.65
C SER A 503 -4.65 -9.75 -15.42
N PHE A 504 -4.06 -9.76 -14.23
CA PHE A 504 -4.81 -9.76 -12.97
C PHE A 504 -5.63 -8.48 -12.78
N VAL A 505 -5.01 -7.31 -12.97
CA VAL A 505 -5.69 -6.01 -12.83
C VAL A 505 -6.82 -5.91 -13.85
N THR A 506 -6.60 -6.37 -15.08
CA THR A 506 -7.64 -6.43 -16.13
C THR A 506 -8.79 -7.35 -15.72
N LEU A 507 -8.49 -8.53 -15.18
CA LEU A 507 -9.50 -9.48 -14.69
C LEU A 507 -10.37 -8.86 -13.57
N LYS A 508 -9.74 -8.16 -12.64
CA LYS A 508 -10.38 -7.59 -11.45
C LYS A 508 -11.21 -6.35 -11.79
N THR A 509 -10.70 -5.50 -12.66
CA THR A 509 -11.29 -4.19 -12.98
C THR A 509 -12.15 -4.20 -14.24
N GLY A 510 -12.00 -5.22 -15.09
CA GLY A 510 -12.65 -5.29 -16.40
C GLY A 510 -12.07 -4.32 -17.45
N VAL A 511 -11.01 -3.58 -17.12
CA VAL A 511 -10.36 -2.62 -18.01
C VAL A 511 -8.94 -3.06 -18.31
N PRO A 512 -8.51 -3.11 -19.56
CA PRO A 512 -7.15 -3.44 -19.93
C PRO A 512 -6.13 -2.53 -19.23
N SER A 513 -5.20 -3.13 -18.48
CA SER A 513 -4.12 -2.43 -17.77
C SER A 513 -2.76 -2.77 -18.41
N GLY A 514 -1.77 -1.91 -18.22
CA GLY A 514 -0.41 -2.13 -18.73
C GLY A 514 -0.16 -1.60 -20.15
N ALA A 515 0.85 -2.14 -20.79
CA ALA A 515 1.16 -1.83 -22.18
C ALA A 515 0.01 -2.29 -23.09
N ILE A 516 -0.30 -1.48 -24.11
CA ILE A 516 -1.39 -1.77 -25.05
C ILE A 516 -1.12 -3.14 -25.71
N GLY A 517 -1.91 -4.16 -25.31
CA GLY A 517 -1.85 -5.48 -25.93
C GLY A 517 -2.30 -5.46 -27.40
N GLU A 518 -1.97 -6.50 -28.16
CA GLU A 518 -2.35 -6.61 -29.57
C GLU A 518 -3.87 -6.49 -29.76
N ASP A 519 -4.67 -7.15 -28.91
CA ASP A 519 -6.14 -7.11 -28.97
C ASP A 519 -6.70 -5.71 -28.64
N GLU A 520 -6.11 -5.00 -27.68
CA GLU A 520 -6.50 -3.64 -27.33
C GLU A 520 -6.07 -2.64 -28.39
N LYS A 521 -4.89 -2.83 -28.96
CA LYS A 521 -4.38 -2.04 -30.08
C LYS A 521 -5.34 -2.12 -31.28
N GLU A 522 -5.80 -3.32 -31.60
CA GLU A 522 -6.77 -3.52 -32.66
C GLU A 522 -8.11 -2.85 -32.35
N LYS A 523 -8.60 -2.95 -31.11
CA LYS A 523 -9.82 -2.26 -30.66
C LYS A 523 -9.69 -0.74 -30.77
N LEU A 524 -8.57 -0.15 -30.32
CA LEU A 524 -8.34 1.30 -30.39
C LEU A 524 -8.16 1.82 -31.81
N ILE A 525 -7.50 1.04 -32.70
CA ILE A 525 -7.37 1.39 -34.10
C ILE A 525 -8.74 1.36 -34.78
N ASN A 526 -9.55 0.33 -34.50
CA ASN A 526 -10.87 0.13 -35.10
C ASN A 526 -12.00 0.83 -34.35
N LEU A 527 -11.72 1.57 -33.27
CA LEU A 527 -12.74 2.18 -32.40
C LEU A 527 -13.70 3.07 -33.18
N GLU A 528 -13.20 3.89 -34.08
CA GLU A 528 -14.00 4.77 -34.95
C GLU A 528 -14.95 3.96 -35.84
N LYS A 529 -14.45 2.91 -36.49
CA LYS A 529 -15.26 2.00 -37.31
C LYS A 529 -16.33 1.26 -36.49
N SER A 530 -15.98 0.84 -35.29
CA SER A 530 -16.91 0.15 -34.38
C SER A 530 -18.00 1.09 -33.88
N LEU A 531 -17.66 2.33 -33.55
CA LEU A 531 -18.65 3.35 -33.14
C LEU A 531 -19.63 3.67 -34.28
N HIS A 532 -19.17 3.74 -35.54
CA HIS A 532 -20.00 3.97 -36.72
C HIS A 532 -20.98 2.85 -37.04
N GLN A 533 -20.77 1.62 -36.50
CA GLN A 533 -21.78 0.55 -36.64
C GLN A 533 -23.08 0.87 -35.91
N ARG A 534 -23.02 1.76 -34.92
CA ARG A 534 -24.14 2.12 -34.07
C ARG A 534 -24.53 3.60 -34.16
N VAL A 535 -23.54 4.49 -34.33
CA VAL A 535 -23.73 5.94 -34.47
C VAL A 535 -23.65 6.27 -35.97
N ILE A 536 -24.79 6.63 -36.55
CA ILE A 536 -24.90 7.00 -37.96
C ILE A 536 -24.80 8.53 -38.06
N GLY A 537 -24.09 8.99 -39.07
CA GLY A 537 -23.70 10.39 -39.16
C GLY A 537 -22.70 10.77 -38.07
N GLN A 538 -22.46 12.00 -37.80
CA GLN A 538 -21.58 12.49 -36.72
C GLN A 538 -20.10 12.05 -36.88
N GLU A 539 -19.58 11.92 -38.09
CA GLU A 539 -18.25 11.43 -38.44
C GLU A 539 -17.18 12.20 -37.64
N GLU A 540 -17.30 13.53 -37.61
CA GLU A 540 -16.34 14.39 -36.93
C GLU A 540 -16.35 14.17 -35.43
N ALA A 541 -17.56 13.99 -34.82
CA ALA A 541 -17.72 13.74 -33.38
C ALA A 541 -17.09 12.38 -33.02
N VAL A 542 -17.39 11.32 -33.75
CA VAL A 542 -16.85 9.98 -33.51
C VAL A 542 -15.34 9.97 -33.66
N LYS A 543 -14.80 10.62 -34.71
CA LYS A 543 -13.37 10.75 -34.93
C LYS A 543 -12.67 11.43 -33.77
N GLN A 544 -13.18 12.58 -33.28
CA GLN A 544 -12.58 13.31 -32.17
C GLN A 544 -12.58 12.50 -30.87
N VAL A 545 -13.65 11.77 -30.56
CA VAL A 545 -13.70 10.87 -29.39
C VAL A 545 -12.64 9.75 -29.54
N ALA A 546 -12.55 9.12 -30.71
CA ALA A 546 -11.60 8.04 -30.94
C ALA A 546 -10.14 8.52 -30.89
N GLU A 547 -9.83 9.71 -31.44
CA GLU A 547 -8.49 10.30 -31.38
C GLU A 547 -8.08 10.64 -29.95
N ALA A 548 -8.98 11.25 -29.16
CA ALA A 548 -8.69 11.62 -27.78
C ALA A 548 -8.46 10.36 -26.92
N MET A 549 -9.24 9.31 -27.13
CA MET A 549 -9.02 8.04 -26.42
C MET A 549 -7.70 7.37 -26.81
N ARG A 550 -7.33 7.38 -28.09
CA ARG A 550 -6.01 6.89 -28.51
C ARG A 550 -4.88 7.65 -27.84
N LYS A 551 -4.97 9.00 -27.76
CA LYS A 551 -3.97 9.83 -27.06
C LYS A 551 -3.90 9.51 -25.55
N ALA A 552 -5.03 9.43 -24.89
CA ALA A 552 -5.10 9.13 -23.45
C ALA A 552 -4.47 7.76 -23.13
N ARG A 553 -4.77 6.73 -23.95
CA ARG A 553 -4.24 5.38 -23.75
C ARG A 553 -2.76 5.24 -24.13
N ALA A 554 -2.29 6.03 -25.10
CA ALA A 554 -0.87 6.07 -25.48
C ALA A 554 0.06 6.72 -24.43
N GLY A 555 -0.47 7.13 -23.28
CA GLY A 555 0.32 7.68 -22.17
C GLY A 555 0.62 9.18 -22.27
N PHE A 556 0.02 9.88 -23.23
CA PHE A 556 0.11 11.34 -23.33
C PHE A 556 -0.83 12.09 -22.37
N GLY A 557 -1.71 11.36 -21.67
CA GLY A 557 -2.62 11.90 -20.65
C GLY A 557 -1.92 12.15 -19.30
N ASN A 558 -2.46 13.08 -18.52
CA ASN A 558 -2.04 13.29 -17.14
C ASN A 558 -2.66 12.21 -16.24
N SER A 559 -1.84 11.43 -15.57
CA SER A 559 -2.29 10.33 -14.68
C SER A 559 -3.19 10.77 -13.52
N LYS A 560 -3.22 12.07 -13.22
CA LYS A 560 -4.07 12.63 -12.17
C LYS A 560 -5.48 12.98 -12.62
N LYS A 561 -5.74 13.03 -13.93
CA LYS A 561 -7.04 13.38 -14.52
C LYS A 561 -7.85 12.12 -14.89
N PRO A 562 -9.17 12.28 -15.18
CA PRO A 562 -9.95 11.22 -15.80
C PRO A 562 -9.32 10.67 -17.09
N LEU A 563 -9.63 9.43 -17.47
CA LEU A 563 -9.14 8.79 -18.70
C LEU A 563 -9.46 9.59 -19.97
N GLY A 564 -10.57 10.31 -19.94
CA GLY A 564 -10.97 11.22 -20.98
C GLY A 564 -12.17 12.03 -20.53
N SER A 565 -12.29 13.25 -21.03
CA SER A 565 -13.36 14.17 -20.66
C SER A 565 -13.89 14.89 -21.89
N PHE A 566 -15.19 14.78 -22.14
CA PHE A 566 -15.82 15.32 -23.35
C PHE A 566 -17.09 16.09 -23.01
N ILE A 567 -17.32 17.20 -23.69
CA ILE A 567 -18.61 17.87 -23.70
C ILE A 567 -19.22 17.79 -25.09
N PHE A 568 -20.44 17.25 -25.20
CA PHE A 568 -21.19 17.05 -26.42
C PHE A 568 -22.22 18.16 -26.56
N LEU A 569 -22.03 19.04 -27.53
CA LEU A 569 -22.90 20.18 -27.81
C LEU A 569 -23.74 19.91 -29.08
N GLY A 570 -25.03 20.11 -29.01
CA GLY A 570 -25.88 19.96 -30.18
C GLY A 570 -27.37 19.82 -29.87
N PRO A 571 -28.23 19.81 -30.91
CA PRO A 571 -29.68 19.68 -30.77
C PRO A 571 -30.08 18.40 -30.02
N SER A 572 -31.29 18.37 -29.50
CA SER A 572 -31.86 17.15 -28.90
C SER A 572 -32.10 16.08 -29.96
N GLY A 573 -31.87 14.81 -29.60
CA GLY A 573 -32.15 13.67 -30.47
C GLY A 573 -31.18 13.44 -31.65
N VAL A 574 -29.97 14.03 -31.64
CA VAL A 574 -28.95 13.85 -32.70
C VAL A 574 -27.98 12.72 -32.43
N GLY A 575 -28.12 12.02 -31.29
CA GLY A 575 -27.27 10.86 -30.99
C GLY A 575 -26.21 11.05 -29.89
N LYS A 576 -26.18 12.20 -29.15
CA LYS A 576 -25.19 12.46 -28.08
C LYS A 576 -25.12 11.32 -27.03
N THR A 577 -26.22 10.97 -26.42
CA THR A 577 -26.32 9.90 -25.42
C THR A 577 -26.06 8.52 -26.03
N GLU A 578 -26.46 8.30 -27.31
CA GLU A 578 -26.23 7.05 -28.03
C GLU A 578 -24.73 6.84 -28.31
N THR A 579 -24.01 7.92 -28.61
CA THR A 579 -22.54 7.88 -28.76
C THR A 579 -21.86 7.47 -27.45
N ALA A 580 -22.32 7.98 -26.30
CA ALA A 580 -21.81 7.58 -24.98
C ALA A 580 -22.07 6.08 -24.71
N LYS A 581 -23.27 5.57 -25.04
CA LYS A 581 -23.62 4.14 -24.92
C LYS A 581 -22.77 3.27 -25.83
N ALA A 582 -22.63 3.66 -27.10
CA ALA A 582 -21.77 2.94 -28.05
C ALA A 582 -20.31 2.90 -27.58
N PHE A 583 -19.85 3.98 -26.98
CA PHE A 583 -18.52 4.05 -26.42
C PHE A 583 -18.36 3.12 -25.21
N ALA A 584 -19.35 3.08 -24.28
CA ALA A 584 -19.33 2.17 -23.13
C ALA A 584 -19.27 0.70 -23.57
N GLU A 585 -20.07 0.31 -24.56
CA GLU A 585 -20.10 -1.04 -25.11
C GLU A 585 -18.76 -1.43 -25.75
N ASN A 586 -18.18 -0.54 -26.57
CA ASN A 586 -16.95 -0.86 -27.33
C ASN A 586 -15.69 -0.82 -26.46
N TYR A 587 -15.61 0.09 -25.48
CA TYR A 587 -14.41 0.25 -24.67
C TYR A 587 -14.46 -0.55 -23.36
N PHE A 588 -15.57 -0.47 -22.61
CA PHE A 588 -15.76 -1.17 -21.34
C PHE A 588 -16.47 -2.52 -21.49
N GLY A 589 -16.85 -2.93 -22.71
CA GLY A 589 -17.45 -4.22 -23.01
C GLY A 589 -18.95 -4.34 -22.72
N SER A 590 -19.59 -3.36 -22.08
CA SER A 590 -21.04 -3.35 -21.82
C SER A 590 -21.58 -1.94 -21.62
N GLU A 591 -22.78 -1.67 -22.08
CA GLU A 591 -23.52 -0.43 -21.77
C GLU A 591 -23.80 -0.24 -20.27
N LYS A 592 -23.74 -1.33 -19.48
CA LYS A 592 -23.93 -1.27 -18.03
C LYS A 592 -22.81 -0.53 -17.30
N HIS A 593 -21.62 -0.44 -17.92
CA HIS A 593 -20.52 0.36 -17.38
C HIS A 593 -20.69 1.86 -17.68
N MET A 594 -21.89 2.38 -17.37
CA MET A 594 -22.22 3.78 -17.53
C MET A 594 -23.09 4.25 -16.34
N ILE A 595 -22.54 5.19 -15.58
CA ILE A 595 -23.27 5.94 -14.55
C ILE A 595 -23.90 7.13 -15.25
N ARG A 596 -25.21 7.29 -15.16
CA ARG A 596 -25.91 8.43 -15.75
C ARG A 596 -26.51 9.30 -14.66
N LEU A 597 -26.16 10.59 -14.67
CA LEU A 597 -26.78 11.61 -13.85
C LEU A 597 -27.50 12.62 -14.76
N ASP A 598 -28.78 12.82 -14.52
CA ASP A 598 -29.58 13.87 -15.16
C ASP A 598 -29.43 15.16 -14.35
N MET A 599 -28.68 16.11 -14.91
CA MET A 599 -28.39 17.37 -14.20
C MET A 599 -29.61 18.26 -14.00
N SER A 600 -30.72 17.95 -14.64
CA SER A 600 -32.01 18.62 -14.38
C SER A 600 -32.57 18.32 -12.97
N GLU A 601 -32.11 17.24 -12.33
CA GLU A 601 -32.42 16.89 -10.94
C GLU A 601 -31.55 17.64 -9.91
N PHE A 602 -30.48 18.28 -10.37
CA PHE A 602 -29.48 18.92 -9.51
C PHE A 602 -29.43 20.44 -9.69
N GLN A 603 -30.60 21.07 -9.60
CA GLN A 603 -30.79 22.51 -9.83
C GLN A 603 -30.80 23.37 -8.57
N THR A 604 -30.75 22.75 -7.37
CA THR A 604 -30.83 23.46 -6.08
C THR A 604 -29.60 23.18 -5.21
N THR A 605 -29.42 23.98 -4.16
CA THR A 605 -28.32 23.78 -3.22
C THR A 605 -28.42 22.44 -2.48
N GLU A 606 -29.66 22.01 -2.12
CA GLU A 606 -29.92 20.76 -1.43
C GLU A 606 -29.56 19.54 -2.30
N SER A 607 -29.66 19.68 -3.61
CA SER A 607 -29.31 18.60 -4.54
C SER A 607 -27.81 18.32 -4.58
N ILE A 608 -26.96 19.27 -4.17
CA ILE A 608 -25.50 19.03 -4.02
C ILE A 608 -25.25 18.04 -2.88
N ASP A 609 -25.93 18.21 -1.74
CA ASP A 609 -25.82 17.28 -0.61
C ASP A 609 -26.26 15.85 -1.03
N ARG A 610 -27.24 15.75 -1.94
CA ARG A 610 -27.63 14.45 -2.52
C ARG A 610 -26.54 13.90 -3.45
N MET A 611 -25.82 14.77 -4.17
CA MET A 611 -24.77 14.37 -5.10
C MET A 611 -23.52 13.85 -4.37
N ILE A 612 -23.00 14.62 -3.39
CA ILE A 612 -21.73 14.32 -2.71
C ILE A 612 -21.89 13.81 -1.28
N GLY A 613 -23.12 13.82 -0.74
CA GLY A 613 -23.41 13.44 0.63
C GLY A 613 -23.32 14.61 1.62
N SER A 614 -23.92 14.43 2.79
CA SER A 614 -23.87 15.37 3.89
C SER A 614 -23.86 14.64 5.23
N ARG A 615 -22.80 14.83 6.00
CA ARG A 615 -22.66 14.25 7.34
C ARG A 615 -23.72 14.80 8.30
N GLU A 616 -24.04 16.08 8.19
CA GLU A 616 -25.05 16.74 9.05
C GLU A 616 -26.44 16.15 8.84
N LYS A 617 -26.77 15.77 7.60
CA LYS A 617 -28.05 15.19 7.22
C LYS A 617 -28.05 13.66 7.24
N GLY A 618 -26.90 13.02 7.44
CA GLY A 618 -26.74 11.56 7.43
C GLY A 618 -27.01 10.93 6.06
N VAL A 619 -26.83 11.68 4.96
CA VAL A 619 -27.13 11.22 3.59
C VAL A 619 -25.84 10.94 2.84
N TYR A 620 -25.71 9.76 2.26
CA TYR A 620 -24.59 9.40 1.36
C TYR A 620 -24.83 9.99 -0.03
N GLY A 621 -23.74 10.39 -0.70
CA GLY A 621 -23.80 11.00 -2.03
C GLY A 621 -24.05 9.98 -3.14
N GLU A 622 -25.04 10.23 -3.98
CA GLU A 622 -25.37 9.35 -5.12
C GLU A 622 -24.20 9.22 -6.10
N LEU A 623 -23.55 10.33 -6.47
CA LEU A 623 -22.40 10.32 -7.37
C LEU A 623 -21.23 9.55 -6.75
N VAL A 624 -20.90 9.86 -5.48
CA VAL A 624 -19.77 9.26 -4.79
C VAL A 624 -19.96 7.75 -4.63
N THR A 625 -21.15 7.32 -4.22
CA THR A 625 -21.50 5.91 -4.07
C THR A 625 -21.40 5.17 -5.40
N ALA A 626 -22.00 5.70 -6.46
CA ALA A 626 -22.00 5.09 -7.78
C ALA A 626 -20.57 4.96 -8.35
N VAL A 627 -19.71 5.96 -8.13
CA VAL A 627 -18.31 5.95 -8.58
C VAL A 627 -17.48 4.94 -7.79
N LYS A 628 -17.69 4.82 -6.47
CA LYS A 628 -17.03 3.81 -5.63
C LYS A 628 -17.43 2.38 -6.02
N GLU A 629 -18.69 2.16 -6.36
CA GLU A 629 -19.19 0.85 -6.82
C GLU A 629 -18.72 0.50 -8.23
N HIS A 630 -18.58 1.50 -9.11
CA HIS A 630 -18.24 1.33 -10.51
C HIS A 630 -17.11 2.28 -10.96
N PRO A 631 -15.89 2.13 -10.42
CA PRO A 631 -14.78 3.05 -10.70
C PRO A 631 -14.26 3.02 -12.14
N PHE A 632 -14.61 1.97 -12.92
CA PHE A 632 -14.25 1.79 -14.32
C PHE A 632 -15.48 1.85 -15.20
N SER A 633 -15.95 3.07 -15.47
CA SER A 633 -17.19 3.29 -16.22
C SER A 633 -17.16 4.64 -16.92
N ILE A 634 -18.20 4.89 -17.70
CA ILE A 634 -18.49 6.24 -18.21
C ILE A 634 -19.38 6.96 -17.20
N LEU A 635 -18.99 8.18 -16.84
CA LEU A 635 -19.88 9.11 -16.16
C LEU A 635 -20.54 10.01 -17.21
N LEU A 636 -21.82 9.81 -17.42
CA LEU A 636 -22.66 10.62 -18.31
C LEU A 636 -23.40 11.67 -17.50
N LEU A 637 -23.05 12.94 -17.71
CA LEU A 637 -23.74 14.11 -17.18
C LEU A 637 -24.71 14.65 -18.23
N ASP A 638 -25.98 14.29 -18.12
CA ASP A 638 -26.98 14.68 -19.13
C ASP A 638 -27.56 16.06 -18.81
N GLU A 639 -27.71 16.92 -19.83
CA GLU A 639 -28.24 18.28 -19.74
C GLU A 639 -27.48 19.18 -18.72
N ILE A 640 -26.14 19.18 -18.81
CA ILE A 640 -25.27 19.86 -17.83
C ILE A 640 -25.53 21.38 -17.70
N GLU A 641 -26.10 22.03 -18.72
CA GLU A 641 -26.49 23.44 -18.67
C GLU A 641 -27.58 23.73 -17.64
N LYS A 642 -28.30 22.71 -17.15
CA LYS A 642 -29.34 22.86 -16.13
C LYS A 642 -28.81 22.73 -14.70
N ALA A 643 -27.57 22.29 -14.54
CA ALA A 643 -26.95 22.08 -13.23
C ALA A 643 -26.87 23.38 -12.42
N TYR A 644 -26.98 23.24 -11.11
CA TYR A 644 -26.69 24.35 -10.21
C TYR A 644 -25.21 24.79 -10.32
N PRO A 645 -24.92 26.11 -10.30
CA PRO A 645 -23.54 26.59 -10.54
C PRO A 645 -22.48 25.95 -9.67
N ARG A 646 -22.75 25.66 -8.39
CA ARG A 646 -21.83 24.96 -7.51
C ARG A 646 -21.57 23.51 -7.92
N ALA A 647 -22.52 22.84 -8.58
CA ALA A 647 -22.29 21.52 -9.14
C ALA A 647 -21.25 21.58 -10.27
N LEU A 648 -21.27 22.64 -11.08
CA LEU A 648 -20.24 22.87 -12.10
C LEU A 648 -18.84 23.06 -11.48
N ASP A 649 -18.76 23.74 -10.33
CA ASP A 649 -17.48 23.91 -9.62
C ASP A 649 -16.94 22.57 -9.10
N LEU A 650 -17.81 21.63 -8.65
CA LEU A 650 -17.40 20.26 -8.30
C LEU A 650 -16.84 19.49 -9.51
N PHE A 651 -17.50 19.62 -10.66
CA PHE A 651 -17.01 18.99 -11.88
C PHE A 651 -15.69 19.62 -12.37
N LEU A 652 -15.45 20.91 -12.14
CA LEU A 652 -14.15 21.51 -12.37
C LEU A 652 -13.05 20.82 -11.54
N GLN A 653 -13.29 20.58 -10.27
CA GLN A 653 -12.36 19.86 -9.42
C GLN A 653 -12.12 18.43 -9.94
N ILE A 654 -13.18 17.71 -10.30
CA ILE A 654 -13.07 16.35 -10.84
C ILE A 654 -12.24 16.32 -12.12
N LEU A 655 -12.46 17.28 -13.04
CA LEU A 655 -11.73 17.37 -14.32
C LEU A 655 -10.26 17.73 -14.16
N ASP A 656 -9.89 18.45 -13.09
CA ASP A 656 -8.49 18.87 -12.83
C ASP A 656 -7.73 17.89 -11.96
N GLU A 657 -8.34 17.46 -10.85
CA GLU A 657 -7.67 16.66 -9.81
C GLU A 657 -7.98 15.16 -9.93
N GLY A 658 -9.05 14.81 -10.68
CA GLY A 658 -9.50 13.44 -10.85
C GLY A 658 -10.14 12.83 -9.60
N TYR A 659 -10.55 13.63 -8.60
CA TYR A 659 -11.27 13.17 -7.43
C TYR A 659 -12.18 14.27 -6.87
N VAL A 660 -13.14 13.86 -6.05
CA VAL A 660 -13.97 14.77 -5.22
C VAL A 660 -13.96 14.26 -3.78
N THR A 661 -14.04 15.19 -2.82
CA THR A 661 -14.21 14.85 -1.40
C THR A 661 -15.69 14.91 -1.06
N ASP A 662 -16.22 13.84 -0.47
CA ASP A 662 -17.62 13.76 -0.06
C ASP A 662 -17.92 14.55 1.22
N GLY A 663 -19.20 14.62 1.60
CA GLY A 663 -19.65 15.28 2.82
C GLY A 663 -19.19 14.61 4.12
N PHE A 664 -18.58 13.43 4.06
CA PHE A 664 -18.00 12.70 5.19
C PHE A 664 -16.49 12.88 5.29
N GLY A 665 -15.85 13.57 4.32
CA GLY A 665 -14.43 13.78 4.21
C GLY A 665 -13.68 12.65 3.50
N GLU A 666 -14.41 11.70 2.90
CA GLU A 666 -13.83 10.63 2.09
C GLU A 666 -13.67 11.10 0.64
N LYS A 667 -12.66 10.59 -0.04
CA LYS A 667 -12.40 10.95 -1.43
C LYS A 667 -12.98 9.89 -2.36
N ALA A 668 -13.52 10.28 -3.50
CA ALA A 668 -13.93 9.42 -4.61
C ALA A 668 -13.13 9.74 -5.86
N SER A 669 -12.54 8.73 -6.51
CA SER A 669 -11.67 8.89 -7.68
C SER A 669 -12.42 8.71 -8.99
N PHE A 670 -12.16 9.62 -9.92
CA PHE A 670 -12.65 9.58 -11.29
C PHE A 670 -11.55 9.29 -12.31
N ARG A 671 -10.34 8.97 -11.86
CA ARG A 671 -9.15 8.80 -12.71
C ARG A 671 -9.28 7.67 -13.73
N ASN A 672 -10.05 6.66 -13.39
CA ASN A 672 -10.28 5.50 -14.23
C ASN A 672 -11.57 5.59 -15.05
N MET A 673 -12.22 6.75 -15.06
CA MET A 673 -13.49 7.01 -15.74
C MET A 673 -13.31 7.85 -16.98
N VAL A 674 -14.25 7.70 -17.92
CA VAL A 674 -14.45 8.67 -19.00
C VAL A 674 -15.66 9.52 -18.66
N ILE A 675 -15.48 10.83 -18.65
CA ILE A 675 -16.56 11.79 -18.34
C ILE A 675 -17.12 12.34 -19.63
N ILE A 676 -18.41 12.20 -19.83
CA ILE A 676 -19.14 12.73 -20.98
C ILE A 676 -20.25 13.63 -20.46
N ALA A 677 -20.18 14.93 -20.73
CA ALA A 677 -21.26 15.87 -20.47
C ALA A 677 -22.05 16.11 -21.75
N THR A 678 -23.37 16.09 -21.70
CA THR A 678 -24.20 16.46 -22.85
C THR A 678 -24.89 17.81 -22.60
N SER A 679 -25.04 18.63 -23.63
CA SER A 679 -25.71 19.91 -23.53
C SER A 679 -26.42 20.26 -24.84
N ASN A 680 -27.54 20.96 -24.67
CA ASN A 680 -28.32 21.57 -25.77
C ASN A 680 -27.97 23.04 -25.98
N ALA A 681 -27.00 23.57 -25.25
CA ALA A 681 -26.52 24.96 -25.40
C ALA A 681 -26.08 25.23 -26.83
N GLY A 682 -26.54 26.35 -27.41
CA GLY A 682 -26.22 26.71 -28.77
C GLY A 682 -26.92 25.91 -29.88
N ALA A 683 -27.82 24.98 -29.54
CA ALA A 683 -28.51 24.11 -30.52
C ALA A 683 -29.25 24.87 -31.63
N ALA A 684 -29.88 25.98 -31.32
CA ALA A 684 -30.57 26.82 -32.30
C ALA A 684 -29.59 27.45 -33.31
N LEU A 685 -28.42 27.90 -32.83
CA LEU A 685 -27.36 28.42 -33.69
C LEU A 685 -26.74 27.34 -34.58
N ILE A 686 -26.51 26.14 -34.04
CA ILE A 686 -26.00 25.02 -34.82
C ILE A 686 -26.99 24.72 -35.96
N LYS A 687 -28.29 24.60 -35.67
CA LYS A 687 -29.33 24.40 -36.71
C LYS A 687 -29.31 25.51 -37.77
N LYS A 688 -29.22 26.78 -37.35
CA LYS A 688 -29.18 27.93 -38.26
C LYS A 688 -27.98 27.87 -39.20
N PHE A 689 -26.75 27.70 -38.66
CA PHE A 689 -25.52 27.72 -39.44
C PHE A 689 -25.35 26.47 -40.33
N VAL A 690 -25.88 25.32 -39.91
CA VAL A 690 -25.90 24.13 -40.77
C VAL A 690 -26.83 24.37 -41.96
N ASN A 691 -27.99 24.97 -41.78
CA ASN A 691 -28.90 25.35 -42.86
C ASN A 691 -28.27 26.39 -43.81
N GLU A 692 -27.44 27.28 -43.31
CA GLU A 692 -26.66 28.27 -44.05
C GLU A 692 -25.41 27.66 -44.74
N GLN A 693 -25.21 26.35 -44.64
CA GLN A 693 -24.03 25.62 -45.14
C GLN A 693 -22.70 26.18 -44.69
N ALA A 694 -22.63 26.77 -43.50
CA ALA A 694 -21.40 27.27 -42.90
C ALA A 694 -20.39 26.14 -42.59
N SER A 695 -19.10 26.42 -42.67
CA SER A 695 -18.07 25.45 -42.33
C SER A 695 -18.14 25.12 -40.81
N MET A 696 -17.74 23.92 -40.40
CA MET A 696 -17.72 23.48 -39.01
C MET A 696 -16.84 24.36 -38.13
N GLU A 697 -15.79 24.96 -38.66
CA GLU A 697 -14.94 25.91 -37.92
C GLU A 697 -15.69 27.18 -37.57
N ILE A 698 -16.50 27.71 -38.49
CA ILE A 698 -17.33 28.90 -38.23
C ILE A 698 -18.43 28.56 -37.20
N ILE A 699 -19.09 27.40 -37.36
CA ILE A 699 -20.12 26.94 -36.43
C ILE A 699 -19.52 26.81 -35.02
N ARG A 700 -18.38 26.13 -34.88
CA ARG A 700 -17.70 25.96 -33.62
C ARG A 700 -17.37 27.28 -32.94
N LYS A 701 -16.74 28.20 -33.66
CA LYS A 701 -16.37 29.52 -33.13
C LYS A 701 -17.60 30.30 -32.65
N ARG A 702 -18.62 30.43 -33.49
CA ARG A 702 -19.83 31.21 -33.20
C ARG A 702 -20.68 30.66 -32.07
N VAL A 703 -20.73 29.33 -31.97
CA VAL A 703 -21.46 28.67 -30.89
C VAL A 703 -20.73 28.81 -29.56
N LEU A 704 -19.40 28.66 -29.56
CA LEU A 704 -18.59 28.89 -28.35
C LEU A 704 -18.68 30.35 -27.89
N ASP A 705 -18.53 31.33 -28.79
CA ASP A 705 -18.69 32.73 -28.47
C ASP A 705 -20.08 32.98 -27.82
N HIS A 706 -21.15 32.47 -28.41
CA HIS A 706 -22.50 32.60 -27.88
C HIS A 706 -22.67 31.96 -26.48
N ILE A 707 -22.09 30.79 -26.24
CA ILE A 707 -22.16 30.09 -24.95
C ILE A 707 -21.45 30.90 -23.87
N ILE A 708 -20.31 31.51 -24.20
CA ILE A 708 -19.53 32.33 -23.28
C ILE A 708 -20.22 33.67 -23.03
N ASP A 709 -20.62 34.36 -24.08
CA ASP A 709 -21.24 35.68 -23.99
C ASP A 709 -22.57 35.67 -23.22
N ASN A 710 -23.31 34.57 -23.29
CA ASN A 710 -24.57 34.40 -22.53
C ASN A 710 -24.33 33.76 -21.15
N ASN A 711 -23.08 33.57 -20.70
CA ASN A 711 -22.73 32.96 -19.41
C ASN A 711 -23.38 31.58 -19.18
N ILE A 712 -23.63 30.80 -20.25
CA ILE A 712 -24.13 29.41 -20.10
C ILE A 712 -23.07 28.53 -19.46
N PHE A 713 -21.86 28.63 -20.00
CA PHE A 713 -20.65 28.02 -19.39
C PHE A 713 -19.53 29.04 -19.34
N ARG A 714 -18.74 29.00 -18.25
CA ARG A 714 -17.50 29.76 -18.16
C ARG A 714 -16.46 29.16 -19.11
N LEU A 715 -15.61 30.01 -19.71
CA LEU A 715 -14.49 29.55 -20.56
C LEU A 715 -13.58 28.56 -19.83
N GLU A 716 -13.36 28.80 -18.54
CA GLU A 716 -12.59 27.91 -17.67
C GLU A 716 -13.15 26.50 -17.67
N PHE A 717 -14.48 26.33 -17.53
CA PHE A 717 -15.14 25.03 -17.51
C PHE A 717 -14.96 24.29 -18.84
N LEU A 718 -15.18 24.96 -19.95
CA LEU A 718 -15.03 24.37 -21.29
C LEU A 718 -13.59 23.96 -21.60
N SER A 719 -12.62 24.72 -21.10
CA SER A 719 -11.18 24.46 -21.33
C SER A 719 -10.62 23.26 -20.56
N ARG A 720 -11.38 22.73 -19.58
CA ARG A 720 -10.97 21.54 -18.80
C ARG A 720 -11.28 20.22 -19.48
N PHE A 721 -12.22 20.25 -20.44
CA PHE A 721 -12.51 19.06 -21.25
C PHE A 721 -11.43 18.82 -22.29
N ASP A 722 -11.06 17.56 -22.50
CA ASP A 722 -10.14 17.13 -23.55
C ASP A 722 -10.71 17.36 -24.96
N GLY A 723 -12.05 17.39 -25.05
CA GLY A 723 -12.73 17.68 -26.31
C GLY A 723 -14.09 18.34 -26.14
N VAL A 724 -14.29 19.46 -26.87
CA VAL A 724 -15.62 20.08 -27.07
C VAL A 724 -16.14 19.63 -28.43
N ILE A 725 -17.11 18.74 -28.42
CA ILE A 725 -17.57 17.99 -29.59
C ILE A 725 -18.95 18.48 -30.03
N PHE A 726 -19.06 18.85 -31.31
CA PHE A 726 -20.28 19.40 -31.88
C PHE A 726 -21.02 18.34 -32.69
N PHE A 727 -22.30 18.13 -32.34
CA PHE A 727 -23.23 17.25 -33.02
C PHE A 727 -24.11 18.04 -33.97
N LYS A 728 -24.16 17.59 -35.25
CA LYS A 728 -24.97 18.22 -36.30
C LYS A 728 -26.40 17.70 -36.24
N PRO A 729 -27.38 18.47 -36.73
CA PRO A 729 -28.69 17.94 -37.06
C PRO A 729 -28.56 16.77 -38.08
N LEU A 730 -29.38 15.77 -37.93
CA LEU A 730 -29.38 14.60 -38.84
C LEU A 730 -30.00 14.97 -40.16
N THR A 731 -29.41 14.50 -41.26
CA THR A 731 -29.97 14.59 -42.61
C THR A 731 -31.05 13.53 -42.83
N ARG A 732 -31.86 13.67 -43.89
CA ARG A 732 -32.95 12.73 -44.20
C ARG A 732 -32.39 11.32 -44.45
N ASP A 733 -31.26 11.22 -45.19
CA ASP A 733 -30.61 9.94 -45.49
C ASP A 733 -30.08 9.26 -44.20
N GLU A 734 -29.51 10.02 -43.27
CA GLU A 734 -29.07 9.52 -41.97
C GLU A 734 -30.24 9.05 -41.10
N LEU A 735 -31.37 9.79 -41.11
CA LEU A 735 -32.58 9.36 -40.42
C LEU A 735 -33.15 8.05 -40.97
N GLU A 736 -33.13 7.87 -42.30
CA GLU A 736 -33.58 6.64 -42.95
C GLU A 736 -32.64 5.48 -42.56
N GLN A 737 -31.33 5.69 -42.54
CA GLN A 737 -30.37 4.67 -42.10
C GLN A 737 -30.56 4.28 -40.61
N ILE A 738 -30.82 5.26 -39.74
CA ILE A 738 -31.07 5.01 -38.31
C ILE A 738 -32.39 4.25 -38.11
N ALA A 739 -33.45 4.63 -38.85
CA ALA A 739 -34.74 3.93 -38.84
C ALA A 739 -34.56 2.46 -39.29
N ALA A 740 -33.86 2.24 -40.38
CA ALA A 740 -33.56 0.91 -40.88
C ALA A 740 -32.77 0.07 -39.83
N LEU A 741 -31.75 0.66 -39.19
CA LEU A 741 -30.96 -0.02 -38.14
C LEU A 741 -31.85 -0.42 -36.95
N LYS A 742 -32.75 0.45 -36.52
CA LYS A 742 -33.71 0.16 -35.43
C LYS A 742 -34.70 -0.93 -35.77
N LEU A 743 -35.26 -0.89 -36.95
CA LEU A 743 -36.17 -1.92 -37.43
C LEU A 743 -35.45 -3.28 -37.54
N LYS A 744 -34.18 -3.29 -37.97
CA LYS A 744 -33.34 -4.50 -38.00
C LYS A 744 -33.06 -5.04 -36.59
N LYS A 745 -32.78 -4.16 -35.61
CA LYS A 745 -32.61 -4.56 -34.22
C LYS A 745 -33.90 -5.13 -33.64
N LEU A 746 -35.04 -4.54 -33.91
CA LEU A 746 -36.36 -5.02 -33.50
C LEU A 746 -36.65 -6.41 -34.12
N ALA A 747 -36.46 -6.56 -35.41
CA ALA A 747 -36.64 -7.85 -36.06
C ALA A 747 -35.72 -8.94 -35.50
N THR A 748 -34.46 -8.62 -35.22
CA THR A 748 -33.49 -9.53 -34.62
C THR A 748 -33.88 -9.93 -33.20
N ARG A 749 -34.34 -8.97 -32.37
CA ARG A 749 -34.81 -9.22 -31.00
C ARG A 749 -36.01 -10.19 -31.03
N LEU A 750 -37.02 -9.90 -31.86
CA LEU A 750 -38.23 -10.72 -31.95
C LEU A 750 -37.95 -12.10 -32.49
N LYS A 751 -37.04 -12.22 -33.43
CA LYS A 751 -36.58 -13.53 -33.93
C LYS A 751 -35.90 -14.33 -32.83
N LYS A 752 -35.07 -13.70 -32.02
CA LYS A 752 -34.32 -14.39 -30.95
C LYS A 752 -35.24 -14.76 -29.74
N GLU A 753 -36.16 -13.86 -29.34
CA GLU A 753 -36.95 -14.01 -28.12
C GLU A 753 -38.25 -14.78 -28.35
N LYS A 754 -38.84 -14.62 -29.56
CA LYS A 754 -40.19 -15.13 -29.86
C LYS A 754 -40.22 -16.00 -31.12
N ASN A 755 -39.08 -16.22 -31.80
CA ASN A 755 -38.93 -16.90 -33.08
C ASN A 755 -39.84 -16.29 -34.18
N ILE A 756 -40.16 -14.97 -34.07
CA ILE A 756 -41.02 -14.26 -35.03
C ILE A 756 -40.11 -13.57 -36.07
N VAL A 757 -40.40 -13.78 -37.34
CA VAL A 757 -39.72 -13.12 -38.45
C VAL A 757 -40.52 -11.92 -38.94
N ILE A 758 -39.89 -10.74 -38.95
CA ILE A 758 -40.52 -9.53 -39.49
C ILE A 758 -39.77 -9.09 -40.73
N ASN A 759 -40.53 -8.91 -41.85
CA ASN A 759 -40.01 -8.36 -43.10
C ASN A 759 -40.60 -6.97 -43.32
N PHE A 760 -39.76 -6.02 -43.63
CA PHE A 760 -40.16 -4.66 -43.99
C PHE A 760 -39.98 -4.44 -45.47
N SER A 761 -40.99 -3.86 -46.19
CA SER A 761 -40.82 -3.46 -47.56
C SER A 761 -39.91 -2.22 -47.65
N SER A 762 -39.33 -1.98 -48.83
CA SER A 762 -38.42 -0.83 -49.09
C SER A 762 -39.04 0.51 -48.80
N ASP A 763 -40.35 0.64 -48.91
CA ASP A 763 -41.10 1.91 -48.71
C ASP A 763 -41.42 2.23 -47.23
N VAL A 764 -41.24 1.27 -46.34
CA VAL A 764 -41.59 1.44 -44.91
C VAL A 764 -40.66 2.46 -44.24
N VAL A 765 -39.35 2.39 -44.52
CA VAL A 765 -38.38 3.29 -43.92
C VAL A 765 -38.59 4.77 -44.29
N PRO A 766 -38.71 5.13 -45.59
CA PRO A 766 -38.97 6.53 -45.97
C PRO A 766 -40.26 7.07 -45.39
N ARG A 767 -41.34 6.24 -45.33
CA ARG A 767 -42.64 6.67 -44.75
C ARG A 767 -42.57 6.88 -43.23
N ILE A 768 -41.84 6.05 -42.52
CA ILE A 768 -41.59 6.22 -41.09
C ILE A 768 -40.89 7.55 -40.85
N VAL A 769 -39.86 7.89 -41.65
CA VAL A 769 -39.17 9.16 -41.49
C VAL A 769 -40.06 10.34 -41.87
N GLU A 770 -40.84 10.25 -42.93
CA GLU A 770 -41.74 11.30 -43.37
C GLU A 770 -42.84 11.63 -42.34
N LYS A 771 -43.45 10.61 -41.74
CA LYS A 771 -44.55 10.76 -40.77
C LYS A 771 -44.12 10.93 -39.33
N GLY A 772 -43.00 10.29 -38.95
CA GLY A 772 -42.53 10.21 -37.58
C GLY A 772 -41.48 11.23 -37.19
N PHE A 773 -40.82 11.92 -38.16
CA PHE A 773 -39.78 12.86 -37.85
C PHE A 773 -40.31 14.28 -37.67
N GLU A 774 -40.10 14.80 -36.46
CA GLU A 774 -40.36 16.22 -36.10
C GLU A 774 -39.02 16.93 -35.87
N PRO A 775 -38.66 18.00 -36.61
CA PRO A 775 -37.38 18.69 -36.47
C PRO A 775 -37.09 19.26 -35.08
N GLU A 776 -38.08 19.46 -34.26
CA GLU A 776 -37.95 19.97 -32.90
C GLU A 776 -37.51 18.87 -31.91
N PHE A 777 -38.01 17.65 -32.06
CA PHE A 777 -37.77 16.53 -31.17
C PHE A 777 -36.72 15.55 -31.70
N GLY A 778 -36.31 15.68 -32.98
CA GLY A 778 -35.28 14.86 -33.59
C GLY A 778 -35.60 13.36 -33.55
N MET A 779 -34.65 12.52 -33.22
CA MET A 779 -34.85 11.07 -33.12
C MET A 779 -35.85 10.60 -32.07
N ARG A 780 -36.21 11.46 -31.09
CA ARG A 780 -37.20 11.08 -30.06
C ARG A 780 -38.62 10.90 -30.67
N SER A 781 -39.03 11.80 -31.56
CA SER A 781 -40.32 11.67 -32.27
C SER A 781 -40.35 10.44 -33.16
N LEU A 782 -39.25 10.19 -33.90
CA LEU A 782 -39.13 9.01 -34.77
C LEU A 782 -39.18 7.68 -33.99
N ASN A 783 -38.53 7.64 -32.82
CA ASN A 783 -38.58 6.47 -31.95
C ASN A 783 -40.03 6.19 -31.46
N ARG A 784 -40.70 7.23 -30.95
CA ARG A 784 -42.09 7.12 -30.52
C ARG A 784 -42.99 6.63 -31.67
N PHE A 785 -42.79 7.17 -32.87
CA PHE A 785 -43.57 6.74 -34.04
C PHE A 785 -43.30 5.26 -34.40
N ILE A 786 -42.07 4.78 -34.29
CA ILE A 786 -41.74 3.37 -34.51
C ILE A 786 -42.37 2.48 -33.41
N GLU A 787 -42.36 2.91 -32.16
CA GLU A 787 -43.02 2.20 -31.05
C GLU A 787 -44.54 2.13 -31.30
N ASP A 788 -45.17 3.26 -31.52
CA ASP A 788 -46.62 3.34 -31.72
C ASP A 788 -47.10 2.62 -33.02
N SER A 789 -46.38 2.76 -34.10
CA SER A 789 -46.83 2.26 -35.43
C SER A 789 -46.37 0.85 -35.79
N ILE A 790 -45.27 0.38 -35.19
CA ILE A 790 -44.66 -0.93 -35.48
C ILE A 790 -44.74 -1.85 -34.28
N GLU A 791 -44.14 -1.46 -33.10
CA GLU A 791 -44.09 -2.34 -31.94
C GLU A 791 -45.50 -2.63 -31.40
N ASP A 792 -46.34 -1.62 -31.23
CA ASP A 792 -47.72 -1.78 -30.80
C ASP A 792 -48.56 -2.66 -31.77
N VAL A 793 -48.36 -2.56 -33.06
CA VAL A 793 -49.02 -3.42 -34.03
C VAL A 793 -48.57 -4.87 -33.89
N VAL A 794 -47.28 -5.08 -33.71
CA VAL A 794 -46.71 -6.44 -33.47
C VAL A 794 -47.25 -7.00 -32.17
N VAL A 795 -47.25 -6.23 -31.08
CA VAL A 795 -47.79 -6.64 -29.77
C VAL A 795 -49.29 -6.99 -29.86
N LYS A 796 -50.11 -6.17 -30.52
CA LYS A 796 -51.54 -6.45 -30.73
C LYS A 796 -51.77 -7.75 -31.48
N LYS A 797 -50.97 -8.03 -32.53
CA LYS A 797 -51.05 -9.28 -33.34
C LYS A 797 -50.58 -10.52 -32.58
N ILE A 798 -49.63 -10.35 -31.66
CA ILE A 798 -49.20 -11.44 -30.77
C ILE A 798 -50.32 -11.73 -29.74
N ILE A 799 -50.91 -10.71 -29.14
CA ILE A 799 -51.97 -10.86 -28.12
C ILE A 799 -53.26 -11.41 -28.72
N SER A 800 -53.63 -10.96 -29.94
CA SER A 800 -54.84 -11.46 -30.63
C SER A 800 -54.67 -12.90 -31.13
N GLY A 801 -53.46 -13.45 -31.11
CA GLY A 801 -53.16 -14.80 -31.65
C GLY A 801 -52.99 -14.85 -33.14
N GLU A 802 -53.07 -13.73 -33.85
CA GLU A 802 -52.85 -13.63 -35.29
C GLU A 802 -51.39 -13.91 -35.67
N LEU A 803 -50.45 -13.69 -34.73
CA LEU A 803 -49.02 -13.92 -34.91
C LEU A 803 -48.53 -14.88 -33.82
N ALA A 804 -48.46 -16.17 -34.20
CA ALA A 804 -47.97 -17.20 -33.28
C ALA A 804 -46.42 -17.27 -33.31
N GLU A 805 -45.83 -17.96 -32.32
CA GLU A 805 -44.41 -18.24 -32.26
C GLU A 805 -43.99 -18.98 -33.56
N GLY A 806 -42.90 -18.53 -34.23
CA GLY A 806 -42.48 -19.02 -35.53
C GLY A 806 -43.19 -18.36 -36.73
N GLY A 807 -44.12 -17.46 -36.50
CA GLY A 807 -44.87 -16.74 -37.54
C GLY A 807 -44.03 -15.67 -38.26
N THR A 808 -44.45 -15.35 -39.48
CA THR A 808 -43.83 -14.27 -40.27
C THR A 808 -44.82 -13.13 -40.46
N LEU A 809 -44.37 -11.90 -40.22
CA LEU A 809 -45.18 -10.68 -40.42
C LEU A 809 -44.49 -9.80 -41.47
N ASN A 810 -45.25 -9.43 -42.48
CA ASN A 810 -44.78 -8.53 -43.55
C ASN A 810 -45.44 -7.15 -43.39
N PHE A 811 -44.61 -6.12 -43.19
CA PHE A 811 -45.05 -4.72 -43.16
C PHE A 811 -44.86 -4.15 -44.57
N SER A 812 -45.97 -3.86 -45.24
CA SER A 812 -46.03 -3.22 -46.57
C SER A 812 -46.43 -1.75 -46.52
N SER A 813 -47.03 -1.29 -45.45
CA SER A 813 -47.43 0.13 -45.24
C SER A 813 -47.48 0.45 -43.74
N VAL A 814 -47.12 1.70 -43.40
CA VAL A 814 -47.15 2.28 -42.07
C VAL A 814 -48.04 3.51 -42.08
#